data_38778f9344870cb2774a51cdb4431a83
#
_entry.id   38778f9344870cb2774a51cdb4431a83
#
_cell.length_a   1.000
_cell.length_b   1.000
_cell.length_c   1.000
_cell.angle_alpha   90.00
_cell.angle_beta   90.00
_cell.angle_gamma   90.00
#
_symmetry.space_group_name_H-M   'P 1'
#
loop_
_entity.id
_entity.type
_entity.pdbx_description
1 polymer ?
#
loop_
_entity_poly.entity_id
_entity_poly.type
_entity_poly.pdbx_seq_one_letter_code
_entity_poly.pdbx_strand_id
1 'polypeptide(L)'
;MEFNQPSWNSVVVTRHLPEKLKDLETLSKNLWWCWNESAKELFKLVDPDLWESTENNPIEMLGRVRSSRYRELENDHKFLAELGRVMDEFNDYMALKKNRTEPSIAYFCMEYGLDTSLKIYSGGLGILAGDYLKETSDMNVNLVGIGLLYRYGYFTQTLSAQGEQITKYDAQNFMKIPASPVLDENNNWVTVGVNLPGRQLVARVWRVDVGRTELYLLDTDFEANNAEDRQVTHHLYGGDWENRLKQELLLGIGGIRALRKMGIHMGVYHCNEGHAAFVGLERIREYIQNDGLTYAEALENVRSSSLFTTHTPVPAGHDSFDEGLLRCYIGHFPQRMGIDWDTLMGMGRMNPNDHNEKFSMSALASNISQEINGVSWLHGKVSQEILAPMWTGYLPEENHVSYVTNGVHYATWAAPAWKEIHAKVFGPEFATHHYDKKCFEGIYQVPDDTIWATKNALRSTLIREIKDRLNDPVMSVHYTPRQIVKIKETLSEDKLTIGFARRFATYKRAHLLFRDLERLSDIVNNPKRPVQFIFAGKAHPADGAGQDLIKMIVEVSKRPEFIGKIVFVPNYDITLAKYLVQGVDVWMNNPTRPLEASGTSGEKAAMNGVMHFSVLDGWWVEGYRKDAGWALPQEKTYDDQNYQDELDAAMIYALIESEISRDYYDVDPKTGYSPKWVKYIKNTIAQVACNFTTNRMLSDYVRQYYVPLAERKMKMRENNFRLARELAAWKSMVRAEWPGIEVVSVSKPDSNTALQNEFHSEIVLKINKLQPEDIGVEVLFATTDGKGVMHIQQTIQYQCEEFKDFIAKYTADIRPDHSGAYQVAVRMYPKNKLLASRQDFDLVRWL
;
A
#
# COMPACT_ATOMS: atom_id res chain seq x y z
N MET A 1 -50.24 42.75 -0.23
CA MET A 1 -49.09 42.82 0.73
C MET A 1 -47.86 42.09 0.15
N GLU A 2 -47.28 42.65 -0.89
CA GLU A 2 -46.08 42.09 -1.58
C GLU A 2 -44.83 42.98 -1.46
N PHE A 3 -44.88 44.00 -0.63
CA PHE A 3 -43.85 45.05 -0.62
C PHE A 3 -42.76 44.89 0.46
N ASN A 4 -42.72 43.78 1.17
CA ASN A 4 -41.75 43.58 2.26
C ASN A 4 -40.86 42.32 2.08
N GLN A 5 -40.75 41.79 0.88
CA GLN A 5 -39.77 40.73 0.60
C GLN A 5 -38.49 41.34 0.01
N PRO A 6 -37.31 40.99 0.54
CA PRO A 6 -36.07 41.48 0.00
C PRO A 6 -35.80 40.92 -1.39
N SER A 7 -35.33 41.75 -2.28
CA SER A 7 -34.78 41.31 -3.57
C SER A 7 -33.33 40.85 -3.34
N TRP A 8 -33.10 39.58 -3.43
CA TRP A 8 -31.77 38.98 -3.26
C TRP A 8 -31.01 39.04 -4.60
N ASN A 9 -29.83 39.67 -4.57
CA ASN A 9 -28.89 39.64 -5.67
C ASN A 9 -27.70 38.74 -5.29
N SER A 10 -27.30 37.83 -6.17
CA SER A 10 -26.11 37.01 -5.98
C SER A 10 -24.87 37.86 -6.23
N VAL A 11 -23.99 37.92 -5.25
CA VAL A 11 -22.68 38.58 -5.36
C VAL A 11 -21.62 37.56 -5.07
N VAL A 12 -20.66 37.38 -5.98
CA VAL A 12 -19.48 36.56 -5.77
C VAL A 12 -18.36 37.43 -5.21
N VAL A 13 -17.96 37.19 -3.99
CA VAL A 13 -16.81 37.88 -3.39
C VAL A 13 -15.59 36.96 -3.52
N THR A 14 -14.67 37.33 -4.39
CA THR A 14 -13.41 36.62 -4.54
C THR A 14 -12.41 37.07 -3.49
N ARG A 15 -11.69 36.12 -2.93
CA ARG A 15 -10.58 36.38 -1.99
C ARG A 15 -9.43 37.08 -2.73
N HIS A 16 -8.91 38.15 -2.13
CA HIS A 16 -7.69 38.81 -2.56
C HIS A 16 -6.76 38.93 -1.33
N LEU A 17 -5.64 38.20 -1.35
CA LEU A 17 -4.64 38.37 -0.30
C LEU A 17 -3.82 39.64 -0.57
N PRO A 18 -3.46 40.39 0.49
CA PRO A 18 -2.47 41.47 0.39
C PRO A 18 -1.17 40.98 -0.24
N GLU A 19 -0.47 41.83 -0.96
CA GLU A 19 0.75 41.47 -1.70
C GLU A 19 1.79 40.78 -0.83
N LYS A 20 2.00 41.26 0.41
CA LYS A 20 2.95 40.71 1.36
C LYS A 20 2.55 39.31 1.91
N LEU A 21 1.31 38.88 1.70
CA LEU A 21 0.74 37.61 2.19
C LEU A 21 0.43 36.62 1.07
N LYS A 22 0.73 36.92 -0.19
CA LYS A 22 0.47 36.05 -1.36
C LYS A 22 1.11 34.69 -1.24
N ASP A 23 2.26 34.61 -0.61
CA ASP A 23 3.00 33.36 -0.41
C ASP A 23 2.22 32.32 0.40
N LEU A 24 1.30 32.76 1.28
CA LEU A 24 0.38 31.86 1.97
C LEU A 24 -0.50 31.07 1.02
N GLU A 25 -0.92 31.67 -0.11
CA GLU A 25 -1.69 30.97 -1.11
C GLU A 25 -0.87 29.91 -1.83
N THR A 26 0.35 30.25 -2.22
CA THR A 26 1.29 29.29 -2.84
C THR A 26 1.57 28.11 -1.93
N LEU A 27 1.89 28.38 -0.67
CA LEU A 27 2.17 27.36 0.33
C LEU A 27 0.95 26.47 0.60
N SER A 28 -0.27 27.05 0.68
CA SER A 28 -1.50 26.31 0.94
C SER A 28 -1.86 25.28 -0.15
N LYS A 29 -1.43 25.52 -1.39
CA LYS A 29 -1.71 24.64 -2.54
C LYS A 29 -0.73 23.49 -2.69
N ASN A 30 0.42 23.53 -2.04
CA ASN A 30 1.40 22.45 -2.06
C ASN A 30 1.36 21.66 -0.74
N LEU A 31 1.03 20.39 -0.81
CA LEU A 31 0.87 19.53 0.36
C LEU A 31 2.15 19.32 1.20
N TRP A 32 3.31 19.87 0.79
CA TRP A 32 4.53 19.87 1.60
C TRP A 32 4.26 20.38 3.04
N TRP A 33 3.37 21.37 3.18
CA TRP A 33 2.99 21.90 4.50
C TRP A 33 2.46 20.81 5.45
N CYS A 34 1.80 19.76 4.95
CA CYS A 34 1.13 18.79 5.83
C CYS A 34 2.08 17.84 6.58
N TRP A 35 3.37 17.81 6.20
CA TRP A 35 4.41 17.09 6.96
C TRP A 35 5.58 17.99 7.43
N ASN A 36 5.50 19.30 7.16
CA ASN A 36 6.42 20.30 7.66
C ASN A 36 5.84 21.04 8.86
N GLU A 37 6.48 20.93 10.01
CA GLU A 37 5.94 21.51 11.26
C GLU A 37 5.97 23.04 11.25
N SER A 38 7.03 23.67 10.66
CA SER A 38 7.12 25.13 10.55
C SER A 38 5.96 25.70 9.73
N ALA A 39 5.59 25.04 8.64
CA ALA A 39 4.47 25.46 7.79
C ALA A 39 3.13 25.33 8.50
N LYS A 40 2.91 24.24 9.27
CA LYS A 40 1.69 24.07 10.07
C LYS A 40 1.56 25.15 11.13
N GLU A 41 2.62 25.44 11.89
CA GLU A 41 2.61 26.49 12.91
C GLU A 41 2.37 27.87 12.28
N LEU A 42 2.94 28.13 11.10
CA LEU A 42 2.68 29.38 10.36
C LEU A 42 1.20 29.54 10.04
N PHE A 43 0.53 28.50 9.50
CA PHE A 43 -0.91 28.57 9.22
C PHE A 43 -1.73 28.77 10.49
N LYS A 44 -1.37 28.09 11.58
CA LYS A 44 -2.02 28.25 12.87
C LYS A 44 -1.90 29.70 13.41
N LEU A 45 -0.78 30.37 13.18
CA LEU A 45 -0.58 31.78 13.56
C LEU A 45 -1.47 32.74 12.77
N VAL A 46 -1.94 32.38 11.56
CA VAL A 46 -2.87 33.20 10.78
C VAL A 46 -4.17 33.39 11.56
N ASP A 47 -4.81 32.31 11.97
CA ASP A 47 -6.04 32.30 12.77
C ASP A 47 -6.20 30.92 13.45
N PRO A 48 -5.84 30.77 14.74
CA PRO A 48 -5.90 29.50 15.43
C PRO A 48 -7.30 28.85 15.46
N ASP A 49 -8.35 29.65 15.67
CA ASP A 49 -9.72 29.16 15.78
C ASP A 49 -10.24 28.66 14.41
N LEU A 50 -9.92 29.38 13.34
CA LEU A 50 -10.25 28.94 11.99
C LEU A 50 -9.42 27.75 11.57
N TRP A 51 -8.15 27.66 11.96
CA TRP A 51 -7.30 26.50 11.71
C TRP A 51 -7.93 25.22 12.25
N GLU A 52 -8.38 25.24 13.49
CA GLU A 52 -9.05 24.12 14.12
C GLU A 52 -10.42 23.84 13.49
N SER A 53 -11.27 24.84 13.31
CA SER A 53 -12.63 24.68 12.80
C SER A 53 -12.72 24.31 11.31
N THR A 54 -11.62 24.41 10.55
CA THR A 54 -11.50 23.95 9.16
C THR A 54 -10.75 22.60 9.05
N GLU A 55 -10.63 21.87 10.13
CA GLU A 55 -9.90 20.59 10.18
C GLU A 55 -8.45 20.72 9.64
N ASN A 56 -7.80 21.85 9.92
CA ASN A 56 -6.45 22.19 9.47
C ASN A 56 -6.30 22.32 7.95
N ASN A 57 -7.37 22.68 7.23
CA ASN A 57 -7.32 22.94 5.79
C ASN A 57 -6.93 24.40 5.53
N PRO A 58 -5.70 24.72 5.08
CA PRO A 58 -5.23 26.08 4.90
C PRO A 58 -5.98 26.82 3.78
N ILE A 59 -6.42 26.13 2.73
CA ILE A 59 -7.16 26.73 1.62
C ILE A 59 -8.53 27.24 2.12
N GLU A 60 -9.24 26.39 2.86
CA GLU A 60 -10.53 26.76 3.43
C GLU A 60 -10.39 27.83 4.51
N MET A 61 -9.41 27.68 5.40
CA MET A 61 -9.08 28.65 6.45
C MET A 61 -8.83 30.05 5.85
N LEU A 62 -7.89 30.14 4.91
CA LEU A 62 -7.58 31.42 4.24
C LEU A 62 -8.80 32.03 3.54
N GLY A 63 -9.75 31.20 3.05
CA GLY A 63 -11.01 31.67 2.49
C GLY A 63 -11.98 32.29 3.50
N ARG A 64 -11.82 31.98 4.80
CA ARG A 64 -12.70 32.42 5.89
C ARG A 64 -12.09 33.53 6.76
N VAL A 65 -10.78 33.78 6.66
CA VAL A 65 -10.08 34.82 7.41
C VAL A 65 -10.67 36.20 7.07
N ARG A 66 -10.95 37.02 8.10
CA ARG A 66 -11.51 38.37 7.95
C ARG A 66 -10.48 39.35 7.36
N SER A 67 -10.93 40.27 6.54
CA SER A 67 -10.06 41.31 5.96
C SER A 67 -9.32 42.18 6.98
N SER A 68 -9.91 42.37 8.19
CA SER A 68 -9.21 43.04 9.30
C SER A 68 -7.98 42.24 9.75
N ARG A 69 -8.09 40.92 9.87
CA ARG A 69 -6.98 40.04 10.26
C ARG A 69 -5.84 40.09 9.24
N TYR A 70 -6.15 40.06 7.96
CA TYR A 70 -5.13 40.21 6.92
C TYR A 70 -4.39 41.56 7.00
N ARG A 71 -5.09 42.64 7.30
CA ARG A 71 -4.44 43.96 7.53
C ARG A 71 -3.55 43.98 8.78
N GLU A 72 -3.90 43.26 9.83
CA GLU A 72 -3.02 43.10 11.03
C GLU A 72 -1.76 42.33 10.64
N LEU A 73 -1.90 41.15 10.01
CA LEU A 73 -0.78 40.29 9.61
C LEU A 73 0.19 40.98 8.63
N GLU A 74 -0.36 41.78 7.68
CA GLU A 74 0.43 42.56 6.71
C GLU A 74 1.37 43.58 7.39
N ASN A 75 1.03 44.04 8.59
CA ASN A 75 1.79 44.97 9.38
C ASN A 75 2.52 44.33 10.59
N ASP A 76 2.38 43.02 10.80
CA ASP A 76 3.08 42.28 11.83
C ASP A 76 4.47 41.83 11.34
N HIS A 77 5.50 42.54 11.73
CA HIS A 77 6.88 42.24 11.33
C HIS A 77 7.35 40.84 11.77
N LYS A 78 6.84 40.31 12.89
CA LYS A 78 7.21 38.97 13.39
C LYS A 78 6.57 37.91 12.51
N PHE A 79 5.29 38.05 12.18
CA PHE A 79 4.60 37.15 11.28
C PHE A 79 5.23 37.16 9.89
N LEU A 80 5.53 38.32 9.32
CA LEU A 80 6.17 38.45 8.01
C LEU A 80 7.58 37.83 7.99
N ALA A 81 8.34 37.96 9.08
CA ALA A 81 9.64 37.32 9.19
C ALA A 81 9.53 35.80 9.22
N GLU A 82 8.53 35.27 9.95
CA GLU A 82 8.29 33.84 9.99
C GLU A 82 7.77 33.30 8.65
N LEU A 83 6.86 34.02 7.98
CA LEU A 83 6.44 33.70 6.61
C LEU A 83 7.64 33.66 5.67
N GLY A 84 8.52 34.64 5.70
CA GLY A 84 9.75 34.68 4.91
C GLY A 84 10.62 33.46 5.16
N ARG A 85 10.85 33.11 6.42
CA ARG A 85 11.68 31.95 6.81
C ARG A 85 11.10 30.63 6.27
N VAL A 86 9.80 30.42 6.45
CA VAL A 86 9.12 29.20 5.95
C VAL A 86 9.15 29.13 4.41
N MET A 87 8.99 30.28 3.75
CA MET A 87 9.09 30.34 2.29
C MET A 87 10.49 30.10 1.77
N ASP A 88 11.51 30.56 2.45
CA ASP A 88 12.91 30.23 2.12
C ASP A 88 13.15 28.74 2.23
N GLU A 89 12.71 28.10 3.33
CA GLU A 89 12.76 26.65 3.52
C GLU A 89 12.03 25.89 2.40
N PHE A 90 10.81 26.34 2.04
CA PHE A 90 10.04 25.74 0.95
C PHE A 90 10.74 25.90 -0.41
N ASN A 91 11.25 27.09 -0.72
CA ASN A 91 11.92 27.37 -1.97
C ASN A 91 13.22 26.56 -2.12
N ASP A 92 14.00 26.44 -1.06
CA ASP A 92 15.20 25.59 -1.03
C ASP A 92 14.85 24.12 -1.25
N TYR A 93 13.79 23.65 -0.58
CA TYR A 93 13.26 22.31 -0.80
C TYR A 93 12.84 22.10 -2.26
N MET A 94 12.08 23.02 -2.86
CA MET A 94 11.60 22.90 -4.24
C MET A 94 12.70 23.05 -5.28
N ALA A 95 13.78 23.80 -5.00
CA ALA A 95 14.88 24.02 -5.91
C ALA A 95 15.59 22.73 -6.34
N LEU A 96 15.58 21.69 -5.52
CA LEU A 96 16.17 20.39 -5.83
C LEU A 96 15.43 19.64 -6.94
N LYS A 97 14.18 19.99 -7.27
CA LYS A 97 13.39 19.32 -8.30
C LYS A 97 14.09 19.31 -9.67
N LYS A 98 14.76 20.38 -10.02
CA LYS A 98 15.53 20.51 -11.28
C LYS A 98 16.69 19.50 -11.40
N ASN A 99 17.12 18.91 -10.31
CA ASN A 99 18.22 17.95 -10.24
C ASN A 99 17.74 16.49 -10.33
N ARG A 100 16.47 16.25 -10.64
CA ARG A 100 15.94 14.89 -10.83
C ARG A 100 16.61 14.19 -12.01
N THR A 101 16.90 12.93 -11.82
CA THR A 101 17.56 12.05 -12.80
C THR A 101 16.68 10.84 -13.12
N GLU A 102 17.06 10.05 -14.11
CA GLU A 102 16.46 8.73 -14.33
C GLU A 102 16.79 7.77 -13.16
N PRO A 103 15.94 6.79 -12.87
CA PRO A 103 14.75 6.44 -13.63
C PRO A 103 13.55 7.37 -13.37
N SER A 104 12.70 7.56 -14.40
CA SER A 104 11.44 8.27 -14.31
C SER A 104 10.26 7.28 -14.21
N ILE A 105 9.34 7.51 -13.28
CA ILE A 105 8.32 6.53 -12.91
C ILE A 105 6.92 7.14 -13.01
N ALA A 106 5.98 6.41 -13.63
CA ALA A 106 4.55 6.66 -13.54
C ALA A 106 3.92 5.64 -12.57
N TYR A 107 3.36 6.13 -11.48
CA TYR A 107 2.79 5.31 -10.40
C TYR A 107 1.26 5.42 -10.41
N PHE A 108 0.58 4.31 -10.67
CA PHE A 108 -0.87 4.24 -10.82
C PHE A 108 -1.51 3.60 -9.61
N CYS A 109 -2.42 4.30 -8.96
CA CYS A 109 -3.19 3.80 -7.82
C CYS A 109 -4.58 4.43 -7.80
N MET A 110 -5.58 3.68 -7.34
CA MET A 110 -6.96 4.15 -7.25
C MET A 110 -7.20 5.11 -6.09
N GLU A 111 -6.33 5.11 -5.09
CA GLU A 111 -6.50 5.89 -3.86
C GLU A 111 -5.16 6.43 -3.33
N TYR A 112 -5.20 7.64 -2.76
CA TYR A 112 -4.04 8.29 -2.15
C TYR A 112 -4.44 8.98 -0.85
N GLY A 113 -3.92 8.51 0.27
CA GLY A 113 -4.12 9.07 1.61
C GLY A 113 -3.03 10.08 1.95
N LEU A 114 -3.19 11.32 1.55
CA LEU A 114 -2.21 12.39 1.72
C LEU A 114 -2.49 13.27 2.95
N ASP A 115 -3.70 13.83 3.01
CA ASP A 115 -4.15 14.73 4.05
C ASP A 115 -5.68 14.75 4.12
N THR A 116 -6.26 15.17 5.25
CA THR A 116 -7.72 15.29 5.44
C THR A 116 -8.36 16.33 4.52
N SER A 117 -7.60 17.30 4.01
CA SER A 117 -8.06 18.29 3.03
C SER A 117 -8.33 17.69 1.63
N LEU A 118 -7.91 16.44 1.36
CA LEU A 118 -8.11 15.74 0.10
C LEU A 118 -8.57 14.30 0.36
N LYS A 119 -9.89 14.08 0.31
CA LYS A 119 -10.54 12.80 0.68
C LYS A 119 -10.61 11.85 -0.51
N ILE A 120 -9.49 11.25 -0.89
CA ILE A 120 -9.38 10.32 -2.03
C ILE A 120 -8.75 8.97 -1.61
N TYR A 121 -8.97 8.53 -0.40
CA TYR A 121 -8.53 7.23 0.11
C TYR A 121 -9.57 6.59 1.03
N SER A 122 -9.49 5.28 1.21
CA SER A 122 -10.35 4.53 2.13
C SER A 122 -9.58 3.79 3.22
N GLY A 123 -8.45 3.23 2.91
CA GLY A 123 -7.73 2.33 3.80
C GLY A 123 -6.21 2.39 3.69
N GLY A 124 -5.58 1.28 4.11
CA GLY A 124 -4.11 1.17 4.21
C GLY A 124 -3.38 1.33 2.87
N LEU A 125 -3.99 0.85 1.77
CA LEU A 125 -3.43 0.99 0.42
C LEU A 125 -3.25 2.47 0.04
N GLY A 126 -4.28 3.29 0.27
CA GLY A 126 -4.22 4.72 -0.03
C GLY A 126 -3.25 5.47 0.86
N ILE A 127 -3.18 5.14 2.15
CA ILE A 127 -2.20 5.74 3.06
C ILE A 127 -0.78 5.40 2.63
N LEU A 128 -0.52 4.14 2.22
CA LEU A 128 0.78 3.74 1.68
C LEU A 128 1.13 4.54 0.42
N ALA A 129 0.19 4.65 -0.53
CA ALA A 129 0.40 5.42 -1.76
C ALA A 129 0.66 6.91 -1.47
N GLY A 130 -0.02 7.49 -0.48
CA GLY A 130 0.23 8.85 0.00
C GLY A 130 1.61 9.02 0.62
N ASP A 131 2.00 8.13 1.53
CA ASP A 131 3.34 8.09 2.13
C ASP A 131 4.43 7.91 1.06
N TYR A 132 4.14 7.08 0.04
CA TYR A 132 5.03 6.85 -1.09
C TYR A 132 5.30 8.14 -1.87
N LEU A 133 4.25 8.92 -2.22
CA LEU A 133 4.41 10.19 -2.92
C LEU A 133 5.17 11.23 -2.09
N LYS A 134 4.92 11.30 -0.79
CA LYS A 134 5.66 12.19 0.12
C LYS A 134 7.14 11.84 0.16
N GLU A 135 7.46 10.57 0.29
CA GLU A 135 8.85 10.12 0.30
C GLU A 135 9.54 10.32 -1.05
N THR A 136 8.85 10.07 -2.17
CA THR A 136 9.42 10.37 -3.50
C THR A 136 9.74 11.86 -3.66
N SER A 137 8.96 12.72 -3.02
CA SER A 137 9.24 14.15 -2.93
C SER A 137 10.49 14.41 -2.08
N ASP A 138 10.58 13.83 -0.88
CA ASP A 138 11.69 14.05 0.06
C ASP A 138 13.01 13.49 -0.49
N MET A 139 12.99 12.34 -1.14
CA MET A 139 14.15 11.74 -1.82
C MET A 139 14.43 12.31 -3.22
N ASN A 140 13.60 13.24 -3.70
CA ASN A 140 13.71 13.84 -5.05
C ASN A 140 13.70 12.82 -6.20
N VAL A 141 12.99 11.71 -6.04
CA VAL A 141 12.83 10.69 -7.09
C VAL A 141 11.93 11.24 -8.21
N ASN A 142 12.29 10.97 -9.46
CA ASN A 142 11.53 11.41 -10.63
C ASN A 142 10.27 10.54 -10.83
N LEU A 143 9.22 10.87 -10.10
CA LEU A 143 7.96 10.12 -10.13
C LEU A 143 6.76 11.06 -10.28
N VAL A 144 5.76 10.61 -11.05
CA VAL A 144 4.42 11.20 -11.11
C VAL A 144 3.39 10.16 -10.68
N GLY A 145 2.41 10.58 -9.88
CA GLY A 145 1.26 9.77 -9.50
C GLY A 145 0.09 9.98 -10.45
N ILE A 146 -0.70 8.94 -10.70
CA ILE A 146 -1.95 8.98 -11.45
C ILE A 146 -3.05 8.32 -10.63
N GLY A 147 -4.21 8.99 -10.51
CA GLY A 147 -5.35 8.52 -9.77
C GLY A 147 -6.67 9.11 -10.23
N LEU A 148 -7.71 8.94 -9.42
CA LEU A 148 -9.05 9.47 -9.66
C LEU A 148 -9.42 10.51 -8.61
N LEU A 149 -10.12 11.57 -8.99
CA LEU A 149 -10.65 12.57 -8.08
C LEU A 149 -12.11 12.25 -7.75
N TYR A 150 -12.38 11.84 -6.52
CA TYR A 150 -13.72 11.46 -6.10
C TYR A 150 -14.52 12.63 -5.55
N ARG A 151 -15.76 12.79 -6.02
CA ARG A 151 -16.68 13.84 -5.55
C ARG A 151 -17.02 13.69 -4.07
N TYR A 152 -17.27 12.45 -3.62
CA TYR A 152 -17.68 12.18 -2.24
C TYR A 152 -16.57 11.52 -1.41
N GLY A 153 -15.53 10.99 -2.08
CA GLY A 153 -14.45 10.31 -1.43
C GLY A 153 -14.89 9.06 -0.66
N TYR A 154 -14.34 8.87 0.53
CA TYR A 154 -14.78 7.86 1.48
C TYR A 154 -15.67 8.49 2.54
N PHE A 155 -16.55 7.71 3.15
CA PHE A 155 -17.60 8.23 4.03
C PHE A 155 -17.09 8.75 5.38
N THR A 156 -17.86 9.67 5.96
CA THR A 156 -17.78 10.05 7.37
C THR A 156 -18.63 9.08 8.17
N GLN A 157 -18.06 8.54 9.26
CA GLN A 157 -18.75 7.62 10.15
C GLN A 157 -19.31 8.36 11.35
N THR A 158 -20.60 8.14 11.61
CA THR A 158 -21.23 8.39 12.90
C THR A 158 -21.86 7.11 13.41
N LEU A 159 -22.31 7.08 14.65
CA LEU A 159 -22.99 5.92 15.23
C LEU A 159 -24.42 6.26 15.62
N SER A 160 -25.32 5.30 15.56
CA SER A 160 -26.66 5.42 16.16
C SER A 160 -26.57 5.33 17.69
N ALA A 161 -27.65 5.67 18.40
CA ALA A 161 -27.74 5.46 19.85
C ALA A 161 -27.54 3.99 20.25
N GLN A 162 -27.82 3.06 19.35
CA GLN A 162 -27.60 1.62 19.51
C GLN A 162 -26.18 1.16 19.16
N GLY A 163 -25.33 2.06 18.66
CA GLY A 163 -23.96 1.74 18.27
C GLY A 163 -23.80 1.25 16.83
N GLU A 164 -24.84 1.35 16.00
CA GLU A 164 -24.80 0.98 14.59
C GLU A 164 -24.07 2.03 13.78
N GLN A 165 -23.22 1.60 12.84
CA GLN A 165 -22.52 2.52 11.94
C GLN A 165 -23.52 3.22 11.01
N ILE A 166 -23.43 4.54 10.96
CA ILE A 166 -24.14 5.39 10.01
C ILE A 166 -23.11 5.96 9.05
N THR A 167 -23.34 5.73 7.76
CA THR A 167 -22.49 6.17 6.67
C THR A 167 -23.02 7.46 6.10
N LYS A 168 -22.19 8.52 6.09
CA LYS A 168 -22.54 9.82 5.52
C LYS A 168 -21.51 10.21 4.44
N TYR A 169 -21.98 10.54 3.26
CA TYR A 169 -21.17 11.06 2.16
C TYR A 169 -21.34 12.55 2.00
N ASP A 170 -20.29 13.31 2.23
CA ASP A 170 -20.27 14.76 2.04
C ASP A 170 -19.48 15.07 0.74
N ALA A 171 -20.09 15.87 -0.14
CA ALA A 171 -19.45 16.25 -1.40
C ALA A 171 -18.23 17.14 -1.14
N GLN A 172 -17.09 16.79 -1.69
CA GLN A 172 -15.92 17.66 -1.69
C GLN A 172 -16.15 18.88 -2.56
N ASN A 173 -15.86 20.06 -2.02
CA ASN A 173 -15.81 21.27 -2.81
C ASN A 173 -14.41 21.41 -3.42
N PHE A 174 -14.29 21.18 -4.73
CA PHE A 174 -13.01 21.19 -5.44
C PHE A 174 -12.31 22.57 -5.46
N MET A 175 -12.99 23.63 -5.05
CA MET A 175 -12.38 24.94 -4.82
C MET A 175 -11.67 25.07 -3.46
N LYS A 176 -11.88 24.11 -2.56
CA LYS A 176 -11.33 24.08 -1.20
C LYS A 176 -10.31 22.97 -0.97
N ILE A 177 -9.96 22.22 -2.03
CA ILE A 177 -8.96 21.15 -1.97
C ILE A 177 -7.66 21.62 -2.62
N PRO A 178 -6.51 21.00 -2.28
CA PRO A 178 -5.19 21.36 -2.82
C PRO A 178 -5.00 20.81 -4.25
N ALA A 179 -5.97 21.03 -5.14
CA ALA A 179 -5.92 20.60 -6.52
C ALA A 179 -6.15 21.79 -7.45
N SER A 180 -5.43 21.82 -8.57
CA SER A 180 -5.53 22.85 -9.59
C SER A 180 -5.84 22.22 -10.95
N PRO A 181 -6.63 22.89 -11.81
CA PRO A 181 -6.83 22.45 -13.19
C PRO A 181 -5.52 22.34 -13.95
N VAL A 182 -5.37 21.29 -14.76
CA VAL A 182 -4.29 21.23 -15.76
C VAL A 182 -4.79 21.89 -17.04
N LEU A 183 -4.11 22.95 -17.45
CA LEU A 183 -4.47 23.73 -18.63
C LEU A 183 -3.46 23.48 -19.77
N ASP A 184 -3.95 23.49 -21.00
CA ASP A 184 -3.13 23.49 -22.21
C ASP A 184 -2.56 24.88 -22.52
N GLU A 185 -1.80 24.99 -23.61
CA GLU A 185 -1.20 26.26 -24.06
C GLU A 185 -2.21 27.36 -24.40
N ASN A 186 -3.48 26.96 -24.64
CA ASN A 186 -4.58 27.87 -24.97
C ASN A 186 -5.47 28.18 -23.75
N ASN A 187 -5.03 27.83 -22.54
CA ASN A 187 -5.80 27.93 -21.30
C ASN A 187 -7.08 27.09 -21.27
N ASN A 188 -7.21 26.06 -22.11
CA ASN A 188 -8.29 25.11 -22.02
C ASN A 188 -7.91 23.97 -21.04
N TRP A 189 -8.90 23.47 -20.35
CA TRP A 189 -8.70 22.34 -19.46
C TRP A 189 -8.26 21.09 -20.24
N VAL A 190 -7.21 20.44 -19.83
CA VAL A 190 -6.77 19.16 -20.40
C VAL A 190 -7.82 18.11 -20.09
N THR A 191 -8.36 17.50 -21.13
CA THR A 191 -9.36 16.44 -21.05
C THR A 191 -8.91 15.20 -21.85
N VAL A 192 -9.34 14.04 -21.40
CA VAL A 192 -9.08 12.76 -22.09
C VAL A 192 -10.36 11.97 -22.20
N GLY A 193 -10.47 11.13 -23.24
CA GLY A 193 -11.61 10.28 -23.50
C GLY A 193 -11.28 8.79 -23.38
N VAL A 194 -12.19 8.03 -22.78
CA VAL A 194 -12.19 6.57 -22.76
C VAL A 194 -13.48 6.08 -23.42
N ASN A 195 -13.37 5.12 -24.33
CA ASN A 195 -14.52 4.61 -25.04
C ASN A 195 -15.39 3.74 -24.12
N LEU A 196 -16.67 4.06 -24.05
CA LEU A 196 -17.72 3.25 -23.47
C LEU A 196 -18.66 2.75 -24.57
N PRO A 197 -19.55 1.77 -24.31
CA PRO A 197 -20.52 1.31 -25.29
C PRO A 197 -21.37 2.46 -25.85
N GLY A 198 -21.20 2.74 -27.15
CA GLY A 198 -21.93 3.77 -27.87
C GLY A 198 -21.61 5.23 -27.56
N ARG A 199 -20.64 5.52 -26.68
CA ARG A 199 -20.27 6.88 -26.29
C ARG A 199 -18.83 6.97 -25.79
N GLN A 200 -18.39 8.18 -25.49
CA GLN A 200 -17.09 8.44 -24.89
C GLN A 200 -17.27 9.02 -23.48
N LEU A 201 -16.61 8.42 -22.51
CA LEU A 201 -16.42 9.01 -21.17
C LEU A 201 -15.29 10.02 -21.25
N VAL A 202 -15.55 11.25 -20.86
CA VAL A 202 -14.54 12.32 -20.86
C VAL A 202 -14.13 12.61 -19.42
N ALA A 203 -12.84 12.67 -19.16
CA ALA A 203 -12.30 13.11 -17.88
C ALA A 203 -11.42 14.35 -18.06
N ARG A 204 -11.58 15.31 -17.15
CA ARG A 204 -10.67 16.44 -17.01
C ARG A 204 -9.57 16.11 -16.02
N VAL A 205 -8.41 16.74 -16.21
CA VAL A 205 -7.22 16.45 -15.42
C VAL A 205 -7.00 17.52 -14.37
N TRP A 206 -6.86 17.09 -13.11
CA TRP A 206 -6.44 17.93 -12.00
C TRP A 206 -5.01 17.61 -11.61
N ARG A 207 -4.30 18.57 -11.04
CA ARG A 207 -2.95 18.43 -10.49
C ARG A 207 -2.95 18.74 -9.00
N VAL A 208 -2.35 17.86 -8.22
CA VAL A 208 -2.03 18.06 -6.80
C VAL A 208 -0.51 18.08 -6.65
N ASP A 209 0.01 19.11 -6.03
CA ASP A 209 1.45 19.21 -5.72
C ASP A 209 1.73 18.60 -4.34
N VAL A 210 2.45 17.48 -4.34
CA VAL A 210 2.90 16.78 -3.14
C VAL A 210 4.38 17.08 -2.96
N GLY A 211 4.70 18.26 -2.44
CA GLY A 211 6.06 18.77 -2.46
C GLY A 211 6.55 18.90 -3.90
N ARG A 212 7.65 18.20 -4.22
CA ARG A 212 8.26 18.13 -5.56
C ARG A 212 7.57 17.16 -6.52
N THR A 213 6.72 16.26 -6.01
CA THR A 213 6.05 15.21 -6.79
C THR A 213 4.65 15.66 -7.22
N GLU A 214 4.31 15.46 -8.48
CA GLU A 214 2.97 15.73 -9.00
C GLU A 214 2.08 14.50 -8.95
N LEU A 215 0.83 14.71 -8.53
CA LEU A 215 -0.23 13.72 -8.63
C LEU A 215 -1.30 14.25 -9.60
N TYR A 216 -1.57 13.51 -10.66
CA TYR A 216 -2.60 13.82 -11.64
C TYR A 216 -3.85 12.99 -11.37
N LEU A 217 -4.99 13.66 -11.24
CA LEU A 217 -6.26 13.06 -10.90
C LEU A 217 -7.28 13.26 -12.03
N LEU A 218 -7.95 12.18 -12.41
CA LEU A 218 -8.98 12.18 -13.44
C LEU A 218 -10.36 12.35 -12.79
N ASP A 219 -11.17 13.24 -13.36
CA ASP A 219 -12.49 13.63 -12.86
C ASP A 219 -13.50 13.63 -14.02
N THR A 220 -14.58 12.84 -13.88
CA THR A 220 -15.65 12.74 -14.86
C THR A 220 -16.88 13.59 -14.51
N ASP A 221 -16.91 14.19 -13.30
CA ASP A 221 -18.08 14.92 -12.80
C ASP A 221 -18.15 16.36 -13.33
N PHE A 222 -18.44 16.49 -14.61
CA PHE A 222 -18.67 17.78 -15.27
C PHE A 222 -19.56 17.63 -16.52
N GLU A 223 -19.97 18.76 -17.10
CA GLU A 223 -21.02 18.87 -18.09
C GLU A 223 -20.75 18.20 -19.45
N ALA A 224 -19.53 17.83 -19.77
CA ALA A 224 -19.23 17.06 -20.98
C ALA A 224 -19.79 15.64 -20.94
N ASN A 225 -20.09 15.12 -19.74
CA ASN A 225 -20.68 13.81 -19.55
C ASN A 225 -22.16 13.88 -19.20
N ASN A 226 -22.91 12.83 -19.54
CA ASN A 226 -24.28 12.66 -19.06
C ASN A 226 -24.30 12.37 -17.55
N ALA A 227 -25.48 12.39 -16.94
CA ALA A 227 -25.62 12.25 -15.48
C ALA A 227 -25.13 10.92 -14.92
N GLU A 228 -25.21 9.83 -15.69
CA GLU A 228 -24.71 8.52 -15.30
C GLU A 228 -23.18 8.48 -15.33
N ASP A 229 -22.58 8.96 -16.41
CA ASP A 229 -21.13 8.92 -16.59
C ASP A 229 -20.38 9.86 -15.63
N ARG A 230 -21.02 10.95 -15.19
CA ARG A 230 -20.48 11.79 -14.11
C ARG A 230 -20.24 11.01 -12.82
N GLN A 231 -21.06 9.99 -12.54
CA GLN A 231 -21.01 9.23 -11.30
C GLN A 231 -19.80 8.27 -11.25
N VAL A 232 -19.11 8.02 -12.35
CA VAL A 232 -17.94 7.13 -12.38
C VAL A 232 -16.89 7.53 -11.35
N THR A 233 -16.66 8.85 -11.15
CA THR A 233 -15.73 9.35 -10.13
C THR A 233 -16.44 9.94 -8.90
N HIS A 234 -17.66 9.47 -8.56
CA HIS A 234 -18.33 9.92 -7.36
C HIS A 234 -17.78 9.26 -6.08
N HIS A 235 -17.73 7.94 -6.05
CA HIS A 235 -17.35 7.19 -4.85
C HIS A 235 -16.18 6.24 -5.11
N LEU A 236 -15.20 6.27 -4.22
CA LEU A 236 -14.12 5.28 -4.20
C LEU A 236 -14.70 3.91 -3.82
N TYR A 237 -14.45 2.91 -4.66
CA TYR A 237 -14.99 1.54 -4.53
C TYR A 237 -16.53 1.49 -4.44
N GLY A 238 -17.20 2.50 -4.97
CA GLY A 238 -18.66 2.57 -4.98
C GLY A 238 -19.28 2.02 -6.26
N GLY A 239 -20.58 1.72 -6.19
CA GLY A 239 -21.33 1.18 -7.31
C GLY A 239 -21.21 -0.34 -7.46
N ASP A 240 -21.59 -0.84 -8.62
CA ASP A 240 -21.51 -2.24 -9.00
C ASP A 240 -20.19 -2.57 -9.75
N TRP A 241 -20.07 -3.82 -10.19
CA TRP A 241 -18.91 -4.29 -10.96
C TRP A 241 -18.73 -3.55 -12.29
N GLU A 242 -19.81 -3.06 -12.89
CA GLU A 242 -19.73 -2.26 -14.11
C GLU A 242 -19.11 -0.89 -13.84
N ASN A 243 -19.49 -0.22 -12.76
CA ASN A 243 -18.86 1.03 -12.33
C ASN A 243 -17.39 0.81 -11.96
N ARG A 244 -17.08 -0.31 -11.30
CA ARG A 244 -15.71 -0.71 -11.00
C ARG A 244 -14.88 -0.84 -12.28
N LEU A 245 -15.38 -1.53 -13.29
CA LEU A 245 -14.73 -1.64 -14.60
C LEU A 245 -14.50 -0.26 -15.25
N LYS A 246 -15.50 0.63 -15.22
CA LYS A 246 -15.36 2.00 -15.74
C LYS A 246 -14.25 2.78 -15.04
N GLN A 247 -14.13 2.66 -13.72
CA GLN A 247 -13.06 3.30 -12.94
C GLN A 247 -11.67 2.75 -13.31
N GLU A 248 -11.53 1.45 -13.46
CA GLU A 248 -10.25 0.83 -13.83
C GLU A 248 -9.84 1.13 -15.28
N LEU A 249 -10.79 1.17 -16.21
CA LEU A 249 -10.55 1.64 -17.57
C LEU A 249 -10.11 3.11 -17.61
N LEU A 250 -10.77 3.94 -16.82
CA LEU A 250 -10.42 5.35 -16.69
C LEU A 250 -9.03 5.54 -16.12
N LEU A 251 -8.69 4.83 -15.03
CA LEU A 251 -7.38 4.90 -14.39
C LEU A 251 -6.27 4.44 -15.36
N GLY A 252 -6.41 3.26 -15.95
CA GLY A 252 -5.36 2.66 -16.79
C GLY A 252 -5.25 3.33 -18.15
N ILE A 253 -6.32 3.26 -18.95
CA ILE A 253 -6.36 3.81 -20.31
C ILE A 253 -6.38 5.34 -20.27
N GLY A 254 -7.29 5.91 -19.49
CA GLY A 254 -7.42 7.37 -19.35
C GLY A 254 -6.16 8.01 -18.80
N GLY A 255 -5.53 7.35 -17.80
CA GLY A 255 -4.29 7.82 -17.19
C GLY A 255 -3.11 7.88 -18.17
N ILE A 256 -2.91 6.85 -19.00
CA ILE A 256 -1.88 6.87 -20.04
C ILE A 256 -2.16 7.99 -21.05
N ARG A 257 -3.40 8.13 -21.51
CA ARG A 257 -3.79 9.19 -22.44
C ARG A 257 -3.57 10.59 -21.87
N ALA A 258 -3.85 10.76 -20.57
CA ALA A 258 -3.58 12.01 -19.85
C ALA A 258 -2.11 12.37 -19.85
N LEU A 259 -1.25 11.42 -19.47
CA LEU A 259 0.20 11.62 -19.52
C LEU A 259 0.67 12.03 -20.92
N ARG A 260 0.23 11.34 -21.96
CA ARG A 260 0.61 11.64 -23.36
C ARG A 260 0.15 13.02 -23.78
N LYS A 261 -1.09 13.41 -23.44
CA LYS A 261 -1.62 14.72 -23.79
C LYS A 261 -0.87 15.87 -23.10
N MET A 262 -0.31 15.60 -21.92
CA MET A 262 0.56 16.53 -21.18
C MET A 262 2.04 16.46 -21.62
N GLY A 263 2.39 15.62 -22.62
CA GLY A 263 3.76 15.45 -23.08
C GLY A 263 4.65 14.66 -22.09
N ILE A 264 4.06 13.95 -21.15
CA ILE A 264 4.78 13.20 -20.12
C ILE A 264 5.04 11.76 -20.58
N HIS A 265 6.32 11.40 -20.69
CA HIS A 265 6.79 10.06 -21.05
C HIS A 265 7.72 9.54 -19.97
N MET A 266 7.37 8.43 -19.35
CA MET A 266 8.11 7.87 -18.23
C MET A 266 8.91 6.62 -18.61
N GLY A 267 9.99 6.35 -17.86
CA GLY A 267 10.84 5.19 -18.00
C GLY A 267 10.18 3.90 -17.54
N VAL A 268 9.54 3.95 -16.39
CA VAL A 268 8.92 2.80 -15.72
C VAL A 268 7.45 3.10 -15.43
N TYR A 269 6.61 2.07 -15.48
CA TYR A 269 5.18 2.12 -15.17
C TYR A 269 4.90 1.14 -14.04
N HIS A 270 4.47 1.67 -12.91
CA HIS A 270 4.19 0.89 -11.70
C HIS A 270 2.69 0.78 -11.46
N CYS A 271 2.15 -0.43 -11.58
CA CYS A 271 0.79 -0.77 -11.19
C CYS A 271 0.76 -1.12 -9.70
N ASN A 272 0.28 -0.19 -8.89
CA ASN A 272 0.07 -0.42 -7.46
C ASN A 272 -1.30 -1.04 -7.24
N GLU A 273 -1.37 -2.36 -7.24
CA GLU A 273 -2.51 -3.25 -7.29
C GLU A 273 -3.06 -3.51 -8.73
N GLY A 274 -3.80 -4.61 -8.87
CA GLY A 274 -4.35 -5.08 -10.14
C GLY A 274 -5.29 -4.09 -10.83
N HIS A 275 -5.99 -3.25 -10.09
CA HIS A 275 -6.92 -2.26 -10.64
C HIS A 275 -6.30 -1.25 -11.64
N ALA A 276 -4.98 -1.16 -11.70
CA ALA A 276 -4.27 -0.32 -12.65
C ALA A 276 -3.86 -1.05 -13.96
N ALA A 277 -4.11 -2.35 -14.09
CA ALA A 277 -3.53 -3.19 -15.14
C ALA A 277 -3.88 -2.79 -16.57
N PHE A 278 -5.00 -2.10 -16.82
CA PHE A 278 -5.33 -1.60 -18.16
C PHE A 278 -4.30 -0.60 -18.72
N VAL A 279 -3.38 -0.08 -17.91
CA VAL A 279 -2.17 0.64 -18.36
C VAL A 279 -1.41 -0.14 -19.43
N GLY A 280 -1.29 -1.46 -19.26
CA GLY A 280 -0.58 -2.31 -20.21
C GLY A 280 -1.26 -2.41 -21.56
N LEU A 281 -2.59 -2.56 -21.61
CA LEU A 281 -3.32 -2.64 -22.86
C LEU A 281 -3.20 -1.37 -23.70
N GLU A 282 -3.33 -0.20 -23.09
CA GLU A 282 -3.19 1.06 -23.81
C GLU A 282 -1.75 1.27 -24.32
N ARG A 283 -0.74 0.88 -23.55
CA ARG A 283 0.65 0.97 -23.96
C ARG A 283 0.99 -0.01 -25.09
N ILE A 284 0.44 -1.25 -25.05
CA ILE A 284 0.58 -2.19 -26.17
C ILE A 284 -0.02 -1.58 -27.43
N ARG A 285 -1.24 -1.04 -27.33
CA ARG A 285 -1.90 -0.37 -28.47
C ARG A 285 -1.04 0.79 -29.01
N GLU A 286 -0.44 1.62 -28.14
CA GLU A 286 0.43 2.71 -28.55
C GLU A 286 1.62 2.21 -29.39
N TYR A 287 2.35 1.20 -28.92
CA TYR A 287 3.49 0.65 -29.64
C TYR A 287 3.11 0.07 -31.00
N ILE A 288 1.95 -0.59 -31.09
CA ILE A 288 1.47 -1.14 -32.36
C ILE A 288 1.10 -0.01 -33.33
N GLN A 289 0.34 0.99 -32.88
CA GLN A 289 -0.18 2.03 -33.76
C GLN A 289 0.83 3.12 -34.10
N ASN A 290 1.73 3.46 -33.16
CA ASN A 290 2.67 4.57 -33.32
C ASN A 290 4.04 4.08 -33.84
N ASP A 291 4.49 2.91 -33.40
CA ASP A 291 5.84 2.39 -33.72
C ASP A 291 5.78 1.21 -34.71
N GLY A 292 4.59 0.75 -35.12
CA GLY A 292 4.42 -0.30 -36.11
C GLY A 292 4.87 -1.69 -35.66
N LEU A 293 4.86 -1.95 -34.32
CA LEU A 293 5.21 -3.24 -33.77
C LEU A 293 4.06 -4.24 -33.90
N THR A 294 4.38 -5.52 -33.97
CA THR A 294 3.39 -6.58 -33.73
C THR A 294 2.98 -6.64 -32.26
N TYR A 295 1.87 -7.31 -31.95
CA TYR A 295 1.42 -7.51 -30.57
C TYR A 295 2.51 -8.15 -29.70
N ALA A 296 3.18 -9.21 -30.17
CA ALA A 296 4.23 -9.89 -29.43
C ALA A 296 5.42 -8.96 -29.12
N GLU A 297 5.87 -8.18 -30.10
CA GLU A 297 6.94 -7.20 -29.95
C GLU A 297 6.55 -6.07 -28.98
N ALA A 298 5.32 -5.57 -29.08
CA ALA A 298 4.79 -4.54 -28.20
C ALA A 298 4.66 -5.04 -26.76
N LEU A 299 4.22 -6.28 -26.55
CA LEU A 299 4.13 -6.89 -25.22
C LEU A 299 5.50 -6.99 -24.55
N GLU A 300 6.56 -7.42 -25.25
CA GLU A 300 7.92 -7.45 -24.70
C GLU A 300 8.38 -6.05 -24.28
N ASN A 301 8.08 -5.00 -25.06
CA ASN A 301 8.40 -3.63 -24.70
C ASN A 301 7.64 -3.14 -23.48
N VAL A 302 6.35 -3.44 -23.38
CA VAL A 302 5.52 -3.04 -22.23
C VAL A 302 6.00 -3.74 -20.97
N ARG A 303 6.23 -5.06 -21.03
CA ARG A 303 6.74 -5.86 -19.90
C ARG A 303 8.05 -5.30 -19.37
N SER A 304 9.01 -5.02 -20.26
CA SER A 304 10.37 -4.59 -19.91
C SER A 304 10.45 -3.33 -19.02
N SER A 305 9.36 -2.59 -18.89
CA SER A 305 9.27 -1.34 -18.14
C SER A 305 8.08 -1.30 -17.19
N SER A 306 7.50 -2.45 -16.86
CA SER A 306 6.32 -2.55 -15.98
C SER A 306 6.61 -3.32 -14.72
N LEU A 307 6.14 -2.78 -13.60
CA LEU A 307 6.16 -3.38 -12.26
C LEU A 307 4.72 -3.54 -11.77
N PHE A 308 4.40 -4.69 -11.20
CA PHE A 308 3.14 -4.95 -10.51
C PHE A 308 3.41 -5.24 -9.03
N THR A 309 2.82 -4.43 -8.16
CA THR A 309 2.81 -4.69 -6.70
C THR A 309 1.41 -5.13 -6.29
N THR A 310 1.29 -6.36 -5.79
CA THR A 310 0.02 -6.86 -5.24
C THR A 310 -0.06 -6.57 -3.74
N HIS A 311 -1.26 -6.21 -3.28
CA HIS A 311 -1.57 -5.96 -1.86
C HIS A 311 -2.61 -6.95 -1.32
N THR A 312 -3.08 -7.87 -2.14
CA THR A 312 -4.20 -8.76 -1.83
C THR A 312 -3.71 -10.16 -1.46
N PRO A 313 -3.90 -10.61 -0.20
CA PRO A 313 -3.37 -11.88 0.29
C PRO A 313 -4.32 -13.07 0.08
N VAL A 314 -5.44 -12.88 -0.62
CA VAL A 314 -6.44 -13.94 -0.85
C VAL A 314 -6.93 -13.92 -2.31
N PRO A 315 -7.10 -15.10 -2.96
CA PRO A 315 -7.53 -15.15 -4.37
C PRO A 315 -8.87 -14.44 -4.63
N ALA A 316 -9.85 -14.60 -3.75
CA ALA A 316 -11.18 -14.00 -3.91
C ALA A 316 -11.20 -12.45 -3.75
N GLY A 317 -10.13 -11.85 -3.29
CA GLY A 317 -10.01 -10.40 -3.14
C GLY A 317 -9.49 -9.69 -4.39
N HIS A 318 -9.05 -10.43 -5.41
CA HIS A 318 -8.59 -9.86 -6.67
C HIS A 318 -9.77 -9.50 -7.56
N ASP A 319 -9.72 -8.30 -8.16
CA ASP A 319 -10.76 -7.84 -9.07
C ASP A 319 -10.83 -8.74 -10.32
N SER A 320 -12.03 -9.14 -10.69
CA SER A 320 -12.28 -9.97 -11.87
C SER A 320 -13.60 -9.64 -12.53
N PHE A 321 -13.64 -9.71 -13.86
CA PHE A 321 -14.80 -9.31 -14.67
C PHE A 321 -15.29 -10.47 -15.52
N ASP A 322 -16.61 -10.57 -15.65
CA ASP A 322 -17.24 -11.52 -16.58
C ASP A 322 -16.93 -11.14 -18.03
N GLU A 323 -16.70 -12.15 -18.86
CA GLU A 323 -16.36 -11.97 -20.28
C GLU A 323 -17.40 -11.13 -21.03
N GLY A 324 -18.69 -11.35 -20.77
CA GLY A 324 -19.77 -10.61 -21.41
C GLY A 324 -19.72 -9.12 -21.13
N LEU A 325 -19.48 -8.75 -19.85
CA LEU A 325 -19.31 -7.36 -19.46
C LEU A 325 -18.06 -6.77 -20.13
N LEU A 326 -16.94 -7.45 -20.03
CA LEU A 326 -15.67 -6.97 -20.58
C LEU A 326 -15.74 -6.76 -22.10
N ARG A 327 -16.41 -7.67 -22.84
CA ARG A 327 -16.60 -7.57 -24.30
C ARG A 327 -17.36 -6.31 -24.69
N CYS A 328 -18.32 -5.86 -23.90
CA CYS A 328 -19.05 -4.61 -24.16
C CYS A 328 -18.10 -3.39 -24.11
N TYR A 329 -17.10 -3.39 -23.26
CA TYR A 329 -16.23 -2.23 -23.02
C TYR A 329 -14.93 -2.25 -23.83
N ILE A 330 -14.27 -3.38 -23.92
CA ILE A 330 -12.97 -3.50 -24.61
C ILE A 330 -12.99 -4.43 -25.83
N GLY A 331 -14.16 -4.85 -26.30
CA GLY A 331 -14.31 -5.71 -27.49
C GLY A 331 -13.71 -5.14 -28.77
N HIS A 332 -13.40 -3.86 -28.80
CA HIS A 332 -12.72 -3.18 -29.91
C HIS A 332 -11.19 -3.24 -29.86
N PHE A 333 -10.60 -3.63 -28.71
CA PHE A 333 -9.15 -3.70 -28.53
C PHE A 333 -8.46 -4.75 -29.39
N PRO A 334 -8.98 -6.01 -29.53
CA PRO A 334 -8.33 -7.03 -30.33
C PRO A 334 -8.00 -6.57 -31.74
N GLN A 335 -8.96 -5.95 -32.43
CA GLN A 335 -8.74 -5.42 -33.80
C GLN A 335 -7.61 -4.36 -33.81
N ARG A 336 -7.52 -3.52 -32.78
CA ARG A 336 -6.48 -2.49 -32.68
C ARG A 336 -5.09 -3.05 -32.36
N MET A 337 -5.05 -4.24 -31.77
CA MET A 337 -3.82 -4.92 -31.38
C MET A 337 -3.42 -6.02 -32.36
N GLY A 338 -4.25 -6.34 -33.36
CA GLY A 338 -3.98 -7.40 -34.34
C GLY A 338 -4.04 -8.81 -33.75
N ILE A 339 -4.89 -9.02 -32.75
CA ILE A 339 -5.11 -10.30 -32.05
C ILE A 339 -6.59 -10.66 -32.08
N ASP A 340 -6.91 -11.93 -31.78
CA ASP A 340 -8.29 -12.35 -31.54
C ASP A 340 -8.74 -12.07 -30.09
N TRP A 341 -10.03 -12.29 -29.84
CA TRP A 341 -10.64 -12.08 -28.56
C TRP A 341 -10.12 -13.06 -27.49
N ASP A 342 -9.89 -14.30 -27.86
CA ASP A 342 -9.43 -15.32 -26.91
C ASP A 342 -8.00 -15.03 -26.44
N THR A 343 -7.15 -14.51 -27.28
CA THR A 343 -5.82 -14.03 -26.92
C THR A 343 -5.91 -12.88 -25.89
N LEU A 344 -6.83 -11.93 -26.09
CA LEU A 344 -7.05 -10.85 -25.11
C LEU A 344 -7.56 -11.40 -23.77
N MET A 345 -8.57 -12.30 -23.81
CA MET A 345 -9.09 -12.94 -22.60
C MET A 345 -8.02 -13.75 -21.86
N GLY A 346 -7.16 -14.44 -22.60
CA GLY A 346 -6.04 -15.21 -22.04
C GLY A 346 -5.06 -14.37 -21.21
N MET A 347 -4.91 -13.08 -21.51
CA MET A 347 -4.08 -12.18 -20.70
C MET A 347 -4.61 -11.98 -19.27
N GLY A 348 -5.91 -12.12 -19.07
CA GLY A 348 -6.55 -11.97 -17.75
C GLY A 348 -6.90 -13.29 -17.08
N ARG A 349 -6.47 -14.43 -17.60
CA ARG A 349 -6.72 -15.75 -17.02
C ARG A 349 -5.45 -16.31 -16.39
N MET A 350 -5.56 -17.00 -15.26
CA MET A 350 -4.45 -17.74 -14.66
C MET A 350 -4.04 -18.91 -15.59
N ASN A 351 -5.03 -19.62 -16.14
CA ASN A 351 -4.84 -20.55 -17.23
C ASN A 351 -5.46 -19.96 -18.52
N PRO A 352 -4.66 -19.49 -19.49
CA PRO A 352 -5.18 -18.87 -20.71
C PRO A 352 -6.19 -19.73 -21.49
N ASN A 353 -6.13 -21.06 -21.35
CA ASN A 353 -6.99 -22.02 -22.05
C ASN A 353 -8.27 -22.38 -21.27
N ASP A 354 -8.45 -21.91 -20.04
CA ASP A 354 -9.68 -22.15 -19.28
C ASP A 354 -10.70 -21.04 -19.57
N HIS A 355 -11.63 -21.32 -20.46
CA HIS A 355 -12.70 -20.40 -20.85
C HIS A 355 -13.75 -20.16 -19.75
N ASN A 356 -13.72 -20.90 -18.63
CA ASN A 356 -14.62 -20.67 -17.50
C ASN A 356 -14.05 -19.62 -16.50
N GLU A 357 -12.74 -19.34 -16.57
CA GLU A 357 -12.15 -18.31 -15.73
C GLU A 357 -12.64 -16.92 -16.14
N LYS A 358 -12.98 -16.10 -15.12
CA LYS A 358 -13.20 -14.67 -15.30
C LYS A 358 -11.90 -13.97 -15.65
N PHE A 359 -12.01 -12.79 -16.24
CA PHE A 359 -10.84 -11.94 -16.51
C PHE A 359 -10.35 -11.30 -15.20
N SER A 360 -9.24 -11.78 -14.67
CA SER A 360 -8.59 -11.27 -13.45
C SER A 360 -7.65 -10.13 -13.79
N MET A 361 -7.80 -9.02 -13.07
CA MET A 361 -6.91 -7.85 -13.20
C MET A 361 -5.51 -8.14 -12.69
N SER A 362 -5.34 -9.03 -11.71
CA SER A 362 -4.02 -9.45 -11.23
C SER A 362 -3.31 -10.37 -12.23
N ALA A 363 -4.05 -11.23 -12.96
CA ALA A 363 -3.48 -12.00 -14.04
C ALA A 363 -3.04 -11.08 -15.19
N LEU A 364 -3.88 -10.11 -15.57
CA LEU A 364 -3.49 -9.10 -16.55
C LEU A 364 -2.24 -8.34 -16.10
N ALA A 365 -2.22 -7.82 -14.86
CA ALA A 365 -1.08 -7.08 -14.32
C ALA A 365 0.21 -7.90 -14.36
N SER A 366 0.13 -9.20 -14.01
CA SER A 366 1.26 -10.13 -14.07
C SER A 366 1.75 -10.36 -15.50
N ASN A 367 0.84 -10.54 -16.46
CA ASN A 367 1.19 -10.78 -17.86
C ASN A 367 1.82 -9.55 -18.54
N ILE A 368 1.47 -8.34 -18.14
CA ILE A 368 2.04 -7.10 -18.70
C ILE A 368 3.27 -6.59 -17.95
N SER A 369 3.62 -7.20 -16.83
CA SER A 369 4.75 -6.76 -16.00
C SER A 369 5.93 -7.72 -16.10
N GLN A 370 7.15 -7.17 -16.09
CA GLN A 370 8.38 -7.93 -16.00
C GLN A 370 8.62 -8.38 -14.56
N GLU A 371 8.35 -7.49 -13.62
CA GLU A 371 8.60 -7.71 -12.20
C GLU A 371 7.29 -7.68 -11.42
N ILE A 372 7.20 -8.55 -10.42
CA ILE A 372 6.03 -8.69 -9.54
C ILE A 372 6.54 -8.78 -8.10
N ASN A 373 5.92 -8.04 -7.18
CA ASN A 373 6.26 -8.13 -5.78
C ASN A 373 5.04 -8.08 -4.85
N GLY A 374 5.17 -8.77 -3.72
CA GLY A 374 4.33 -8.59 -2.54
C GLY A 374 4.86 -7.49 -1.63
N VAL A 375 4.15 -7.23 -0.53
CA VAL A 375 4.38 -6.08 0.36
C VAL A 375 4.88 -6.46 1.76
N SER A 376 5.25 -7.72 1.96
CA SER A 376 6.03 -8.28 3.07
C SER A 376 6.65 -9.60 2.62
N TRP A 377 7.61 -10.11 3.39
CA TRP A 377 8.20 -11.42 3.10
C TRP A 377 7.15 -12.53 3.01
N LEU A 378 6.27 -12.62 4.03
CA LEU A 378 5.22 -13.63 4.04
C LEU A 378 4.23 -13.45 2.89
N HIS A 379 3.84 -12.21 2.59
CA HIS A 379 2.94 -11.92 1.48
C HIS A 379 3.58 -12.26 0.12
N GLY A 380 4.88 -12.08 -0.04
CA GLY A 380 5.61 -12.57 -1.22
C GLY A 380 5.43 -14.07 -1.41
N LYS A 381 5.55 -14.85 -0.33
CA LYS A 381 5.31 -16.32 -0.35
C LYS A 381 3.86 -16.67 -0.70
N VAL A 382 2.91 -16.02 -0.06
CA VAL A 382 1.47 -16.20 -0.36
C VAL A 382 1.18 -15.83 -1.83
N SER A 383 1.78 -14.76 -2.35
CA SER A 383 1.60 -14.34 -3.74
C SER A 383 2.23 -15.32 -4.73
N GLN A 384 3.34 -15.98 -4.38
CA GLN A 384 3.91 -17.08 -5.17
C GLN A 384 2.92 -18.23 -5.32
N GLU A 385 2.19 -18.57 -4.26
CA GLU A 385 1.17 -19.63 -4.27
C GLU A 385 -0.07 -19.19 -5.07
N ILE A 386 -0.57 -17.98 -4.85
CA ILE A 386 -1.76 -17.44 -5.55
C ILE A 386 -1.54 -17.39 -7.07
N LEU A 387 -0.36 -16.97 -7.51
CA LEU A 387 -0.04 -16.79 -8.92
C LEU A 387 0.58 -18.06 -9.57
N ALA A 388 0.82 -19.12 -8.80
CA ALA A 388 1.41 -20.35 -9.30
C ALA A 388 0.70 -20.97 -10.52
N PRO A 389 -0.63 -20.92 -10.67
CA PRO A 389 -1.32 -21.43 -11.84
C PRO A 389 -0.88 -20.78 -13.15
N MET A 390 -0.30 -19.57 -13.12
CA MET A 390 0.21 -18.90 -14.33
C MET A 390 1.47 -19.54 -14.89
N TRP A 391 2.24 -20.26 -14.08
CA TRP A 391 3.52 -20.87 -14.45
C TRP A 391 3.49 -22.38 -14.25
N THR A 392 2.69 -23.04 -15.04
CA THR A 392 2.55 -24.50 -14.99
C THR A 392 3.89 -25.20 -15.20
N GLY A 393 4.19 -26.17 -14.36
CA GLY A 393 5.46 -26.91 -14.41
C GLY A 393 6.58 -26.35 -13.53
N TYR A 394 6.39 -25.19 -12.90
CA TYR A 394 7.22 -24.68 -11.83
C TYR A 394 6.54 -24.88 -10.48
N LEU A 395 7.32 -25.08 -9.42
CA LEU A 395 6.79 -25.06 -8.06
C LEU A 395 6.57 -23.61 -7.61
N PRO A 396 5.61 -23.34 -6.71
CA PRO A 396 5.31 -21.96 -6.28
C PRO A 396 6.54 -21.20 -5.79
N GLU A 397 7.43 -21.84 -5.05
CA GLU A 397 8.66 -21.23 -4.51
C GLU A 397 9.68 -20.80 -5.56
N GLU A 398 9.54 -21.26 -6.81
CA GLU A 398 10.40 -20.90 -7.94
C GLU A 398 9.92 -19.65 -8.68
N ASN A 399 8.68 -19.23 -8.43
CA ASN A 399 8.10 -18.10 -9.12
C ASN A 399 8.88 -16.82 -8.80
N HIS A 400 9.12 -15.99 -9.81
CA HIS A 400 9.87 -14.74 -9.68
C HIS A 400 9.07 -13.62 -8.98
N VAL A 401 8.04 -13.96 -8.22
CA VAL A 401 7.34 -13.02 -7.34
C VAL A 401 8.21 -12.81 -6.11
N SER A 402 8.71 -11.58 -5.95
CA SER A 402 9.54 -11.20 -4.81
C SER A 402 8.76 -10.31 -3.82
N TYR A 403 9.45 -9.57 -2.96
CA TYR A 403 8.78 -8.67 -2.04
C TYR A 403 9.61 -7.42 -1.74
N VAL A 404 8.91 -6.34 -1.42
CA VAL A 404 9.45 -5.18 -0.69
C VAL A 404 8.50 -4.91 0.47
N THR A 405 8.99 -5.08 1.68
CA THR A 405 8.15 -4.84 2.86
C THR A 405 7.80 -3.38 2.96
N ASN A 406 6.54 -3.09 3.23
CA ASN A 406 6.04 -1.72 3.37
C ASN A 406 6.84 -0.94 4.43
N GLY A 407 6.68 0.35 4.39
CA GLY A 407 7.20 1.29 5.37
C GLY A 407 6.29 2.52 5.45
N VAL A 408 6.57 3.39 6.41
CA VAL A 408 5.76 4.57 6.68
C VAL A 408 6.59 5.84 6.58
N HIS A 409 5.97 6.94 6.17
CA HIS A 409 6.64 8.21 6.01
C HIS A 409 6.97 8.85 7.37
N TYR A 410 8.24 8.86 7.74
CA TYR A 410 8.71 9.31 9.04
C TYR A 410 8.18 10.71 9.40
N ALA A 411 8.34 11.68 8.50
CA ALA A 411 7.94 13.06 8.75
C ALA A 411 6.43 13.24 8.98
N THR A 412 5.59 12.35 8.42
CA THR A 412 4.14 12.36 8.65
C THR A 412 3.75 11.73 9.98
N TRP A 413 4.38 10.62 10.38
CA TRP A 413 3.87 9.77 11.45
C TRP A 413 4.59 9.92 12.78
N ALA A 414 5.88 10.30 12.79
CA ALA A 414 6.60 10.58 14.03
C ALA A 414 6.07 11.87 14.69
N ALA A 415 5.83 11.81 16.00
CA ALA A 415 5.38 12.96 16.76
C ALA A 415 6.45 14.08 16.78
N PRO A 416 6.06 15.36 16.79
CA PRO A 416 7.00 16.47 16.86
C PRO A 416 8.02 16.34 18.01
N ALA A 417 7.57 15.92 19.19
CA ALA A 417 8.44 15.69 20.33
C ALA A 417 9.53 14.63 20.08
N TRP A 418 9.18 13.57 19.34
CA TRP A 418 10.19 12.56 18.91
C TRP A 418 11.13 13.13 17.86
N LYS A 419 10.62 13.89 16.89
CA LYS A 419 11.46 14.53 15.86
C LYS A 419 12.53 15.44 16.48
N GLU A 420 12.18 16.22 17.51
CA GLU A 420 13.12 17.08 18.24
C GLU A 420 14.21 16.27 18.96
N ILE A 421 13.84 15.14 19.58
CA ILE A 421 14.80 14.24 20.23
C ILE A 421 15.71 13.59 19.18
N HIS A 422 15.13 13.05 18.12
CA HIS A 422 15.85 12.35 17.06
C HIS A 422 16.83 13.29 16.34
N ALA A 423 16.43 14.53 16.06
CA ALA A 423 17.33 15.54 15.46
C ALA A 423 18.61 15.78 16.27
N LYS A 424 18.54 15.61 17.61
CA LYS A 424 19.70 15.80 18.49
C LYS A 424 20.62 14.58 18.54
N VAL A 425 20.08 13.36 18.39
CA VAL A 425 20.82 12.12 18.70
C VAL A 425 21.07 11.24 17.47
N PHE A 426 20.32 11.40 16.35
CA PHE A 426 20.50 10.60 15.14
C PHE A 426 21.48 11.22 14.12
N GLY A 427 21.90 12.47 14.37
CA GLY A 427 22.82 13.17 13.50
C GLY A 427 22.14 13.92 12.33
N PRO A 428 22.87 14.82 11.66
CA PRO A 428 22.32 15.71 10.65
C PRO A 428 21.87 14.99 9.36
N GLU A 429 22.46 13.85 9.06
CA GLU A 429 22.12 13.07 7.85
C GLU A 429 20.79 12.36 7.97
N PHE A 430 20.29 12.16 9.20
CA PHE A 430 19.03 11.46 9.43
C PHE A 430 17.83 12.11 8.72
N ALA A 431 17.81 13.43 8.60
CA ALA A 431 16.71 14.15 7.94
C ALA A 431 16.44 13.69 6.48
N THR A 432 17.46 13.16 5.81
CA THR A 432 17.37 12.71 4.41
C THR A 432 17.71 11.23 4.19
N HIS A 433 18.21 10.53 5.21
CA HIS A 433 18.73 9.16 5.10
C HIS A 433 18.17 8.25 6.19
N HIS A 434 16.82 8.17 6.30
CA HIS A 434 16.12 7.30 7.25
C HIS A 434 16.37 5.79 7.01
N TYR A 435 17.06 5.40 5.95
CA TYR A 435 17.46 4.02 5.68
C TYR A 435 18.70 3.58 6.47
N ASP A 436 19.46 4.52 7.02
CA ASP A 436 20.62 4.16 7.86
C ASP A 436 20.15 3.75 9.28
N LYS A 437 20.09 2.45 9.48
CA LYS A 437 19.65 1.84 10.73
C LYS A 437 20.52 2.24 11.92
N LYS A 438 21.80 2.54 11.70
CA LYS A 438 22.73 2.93 12.78
C LYS A 438 22.36 4.27 13.40
N CYS A 439 21.76 5.17 12.64
CA CYS A 439 21.31 6.46 13.17
C CYS A 439 20.30 6.25 14.32
N PHE A 440 19.40 5.29 14.19
CA PHE A 440 18.38 5.00 15.18
C PHE A 440 18.94 4.50 16.53
N GLU A 441 20.15 3.92 16.54
CA GLU A 441 20.84 3.52 17.78
C GLU A 441 21.16 4.71 18.69
N GLY A 442 21.18 5.94 18.17
CA GLY A 442 21.32 7.16 18.93
C GLY A 442 20.26 7.31 20.04
N ILE A 443 19.09 6.66 19.92
CA ILE A 443 18.04 6.68 20.94
C ILE A 443 18.52 6.14 22.29
N TYR A 444 19.49 5.22 22.30
CA TYR A 444 20.05 4.67 23.54
C TYR A 444 20.80 5.71 24.37
N GLN A 445 21.23 6.82 23.75
CA GLN A 445 21.91 7.93 24.43
C GLN A 445 20.94 8.89 25.13
N VAL A 446 19.64 8.82 24.80
CA VAL A 446 18.61 9.69 25.41
C VAL A 446 18.38 9.26 26.85
N PRO A 447 18.34 10.18 27.84
CA PRO A 447 18.03 9.85 29.21
C PRO A 447 16.67 9.13 29.36
N ASP A 448 16.60 8.17 30.25
CA ASP A 448 15.40 7.34 30.43
C ASP A 448 14.19 8.14 30.92
N ASP A 449 14.39 9.12 31.77
CA ASP A 449 13.36 10.04 32.24
C ASP A 449 12.78 10.88 31.09
N THR A 450 13.61 11.30 30.15
CA THR A 450 13.18 12.01 28.93
C THR A 450 12.30 11.14 28.05
N ILE A 451 12.69 9.87 27.83
CA ILE A 451 11.89 8.89 27.08
C ILE A 451 10.51 8.70 27.74
N TRP A 452 10.51 8.47 29.06
CA TRP A 452 9.29 8.26 29.83
C TRP A 452 8.37 9.49 29.82
N ALA A 453 8.94 10.68 30.04
CA ALA A 453 8.19 11.94 30.04
C ALA A 453 7.57 12.23 28.67
N THR A 454 8.32 12.03 27.59
CA THR A 454 7.84 12.21 26.21
C THR A 454 6.65 11.30 25.94
N LYS A 455 6.76 10.02 26.29
CA LYS A 455 5.68 9.06 26.06
C LYS A 455 4.43 9.38 26.88
N ASN A 456 4.59 9.79 28.13
CA ASN A 456 3.48 10.23 28.98
C ASN A 456 2.79 11.48 28.41
N ALA A 457 3.55 12.46 27.93
CA ALA A 457 2.98 13.66 27.31
C ALA A 457 2.14 13.34 26.07
N LEU A 458 2.61 12.43 25.22
CA LEU A 458 1.87 11.99 24.03
C LEU A 458 0.59 11.22 24.40
N ARG A 459 0.62 10.38 25.45
CA ARG A 459 -0.58 9.71 25.96
C ARG A 459 -1.58 10.71 26.52
N SER A 460 -1.11 11.69 27.30
CA SER A 460 -1.96 12.77 27.83
C SER A 460 -2.63 13.56 26.72
N THR A 461 -1.91 13.85 25.65
CA THR A 461 -2.46 14.52 24.46
C THR A 461 -3.56 13.68 23.79
N LEU A 462 -3.33 12.39 23.59
CA LEU A 462 -4.35 11.47 23.04
C LEU A 462 -5.61 11.41 23.93
N ILE A 463 -5.43 11.26 25.25
CA ILE A 463 -6.58 11.14 26.15
C ILE A 463 -7.40 12.42 26.18
N ARG A 464 -6.75 13.60 26.15
CA ARG A 464 -7.44 14.89 26.03
C ARG A 464 -8.21 15.00 24.72
N GLU A 465 -7.59 14.68 23.60
CA GLU A 465 -8.25 14.66 22.28
C GLU A 465 -9.52 13.77 22.28
N ILE A 466 -9.45 12.57 22.85
CA ILE A 466 -10.61 11.69 22.98
C ILE A 466 -11.71 12.33 23.84
N LYS A 467 -11.35 12.93 24.97
CA LYS A 467 -12.29 13.63 25.85
C LYS A 467 -12.95 14.84 25.18
N ASP A 468 -12.20 15.55 24.35
CA ASP A 468 -12.70 16.72 23.59
C ASP A 468 -13.65 16.27 22.47
N ARG A 469 -13.35 15.20 21.75
CA ARG A 469 -14.27 14.59 20.75
C ARG A 469 -15.60 14.14 21.38
N LEU A 470 -15.62 13.74 22.64
CA LEU A 470 -16.86 13.40 23.34
C LEU A 470 -17.76 14.65 23.64
N ASN A 471 -17.25 15.87 23.45
CA ASN A 471 -18.05 17.09 23.52
C ASN A 471 -18.90 17.29 22.27
N ASP A 472 -18.51 16.71 21.12
CA ASP A 472 -19.31 16.77 19.90
C ASP A 472 -20.54 15.87 20.02
N PRO A 473 -21.74 16.44 20.00
CA PRO A 473 -22.97 15.67 20.16
C PRO A 473 -23.24 14.71 18.99
N VAL A 474 -22.65 14.97 17.82
CA VAL A 474 -22.77 14.07 16.65
C VAL A 474 -21.89 12.86 16.81
N MET A 475 -20.65 13.06 17.29
CA MET A 475 -19.69 11.98 17.48
C MET A 475 -19.96 11.15 18.74
N SER A 476 -20.67 11.68 19.72
CA SER A 476 -20.95 11.02 21.00
C SER A 476 -22.38 10.54 21.17
N VAL A 477 -23.21 10.57 20.13
CA VAL A 477 -24.66 10.23 20.20
C VAL A 477 -24.96 8.83 20.75
N HIS A 478 -24.03 7.91 20.63
CA HIS A 478 -24.12 6.54 21.13
C HIS A 478 -23.93 6.45 22.66
N TYR A 479 -23.51 7.52 23.33
CA TYR A 479 -23.41 7.62 24.78
C TYR A 479 -24.46 8.60 25.34
N THR A 480 -25.04 8.26 26.48
CA THR A 480 -25.87 9.22 27.24
C THR A 480 -24.97 10.27 27.90
N PRO A 481 -25.47 11.48 28.26
CA PRO A 481 -24.70 12.50 28.97
C PRO A 481 -24.05 11.99 30.26
N ARG A 482 -24.75 11.11 31.00
CA ARG A 482 -24.20 10.47 32.21
C ARG A 482 -23.03 9.56 31.90
N GLN A 483 -23.10 8.81 30.81
CA GLN A 483 -22.02 7.96 30.36
C GLN A 483 -20.82 8.78 29.91
N ILE A 484 -21.02 9.89 29.17
CA ILE A 484 -19.95 10.81 28.77
C ILE A 484 -19.20 11.34 29.99
N VAL A 485 -19.90 11.84 31.00
CA VAL A 485 -19.30 12.29 32.28
C VAL A 485 -18.47 11.16 32.88
N LYS A 486 -19.05 9.95 32.96
CA LYS A 486 -18.37 8.80 33.55
C LYS A 486 -17.14 8.38 32.78
N ILE A 487 -17.17 8.41 31.45
CA ILE A 487 -16.02 8.13 30.57
C ILE A 487 -14.90 9.17 30.86
N LYS A 488 -15.25 10.46 30.89
CA LYS A 488 -14.26 11.53 31.14
C LYS A 488 -13.59 11.44 32.52
N GLU A 489 -14.31 10.97 33.54
CA GLU A 489 -13.77 10.73 34.88
C GLU A 489 -12.89 9.49 34.95
N THR A 490 -13.21 8.44 34.17
CA THR A 490 -12.58 7.12 34.26
C THR A 490 -11.37 6.97 33.35
N LEU A 491 -11.48 7.50 32.12
CA LEU A 491 -10.39 7.50 31.15
C LEU A 491 -9.24 8.37 31.67
N SER A 492 -8.07 7.78 31.85
CA SER A 492 -6.95 8.39 32.59
C SER A 492 -5.72 8.59 31.71
N GLU A 493 -5.01 9.67 31.95
CA GLU A 493 -3.74 9.98 31.32
C GLU A 493 -2.58 9.12 31.85
N ASP A 494 -2.75 8.47 33.02
CA ASP A 494 -1.69 7.72 33.71
C ASP A 494 -1.77 6.20 33.55
N LYS A 495 -2.85 5.69 32.96
CA LYS A 495 -3.05 4.25 32.80
C LYS A 495 -2.40 3.71 31.52
N LEU A 496 -1.92 2.47 31.61
CA LEU A 496 -1.50 1.69 30.43
C LEU A 496 -2.61 1.67 29.39
N THR A 497 -2.33 2.18 28.21
CA THR A 497 -3.30 2.38 27.13
C THR A 497 -2.95 1.50 25.93
N ILE A 498 -3.87 0.59 25.56
CA ILE A 498 -3.75 -0.29 24.40
C ILE A 498 -4.70 0.19 23.31
N GLY A 499 -4.18 0.40 22.10
CA GLY A 499 -4.95 0.84 20.95
C GLY A 499 -5.21 -0.28 19.94
N PHE A 500 -6.42 -0.31 19.40
CA PHE A 500 -6.81 -1.14 18.27
C PHE A 500 -7.60 -0.27 17.28
N ALA A 501 -6.96 0.12 16.19
CA ALA A 501 -7.62 0.97 15.19
C ALA A 501 -7.29 0.54 13.77
N ARG A 502 -8.33 0.10 13.05
CA ARG A 502 -8.22 -0.41 11.69
C ARG A 502 -9.58 -0.56 11.01
N ARG A 503 -9.60 -0.86 9.72
CA ARG A 503 -10.84 -1.25 9.05
C ARG A 503 -11.41 -2.49 9.74
N PHE A 504 -12.70 -2.45 10.10
CA PHE A 504 -13.40 -3.61 10.65
C PHE A 504 -13.75 -4.57 9.52
N ALA A 505 -13.20 -5.75 9.59
CA ALA A 505 -13.47 -6.91 8.76
C ALA A 505 -13.25 -8.17 9.60
N THR A 506 -13.93 -9.26 9.29
CA THR A 506 -13.94 -10.48 10.13
C THR A 506 -12.53 -11.02 10.38
N TYR A 507 -11.66 -11.08 9.36
CA TYR A 507 -10.31 -11.61 9.50
C TYR A 507 -9.40 -10.77 10.42
N LYS A 508 -9.75 -9.51 10.69
CA LYS A 508 -9.04 -8.64 11.65
C LYS A 508 -9.31 -9.03 13.10
N ARG A 509 -10.34 -9.83 13.33
CA ARG A 509 -10.70 -10.47 14.61
C ARG A 509 -10.80 -9.53 15.80
N ALA A 510 -11.41 -8.36 15.62
CA ALA A 510 -11.63 -7.38 16.69
C ALA A 510 -12.37 -7.99 17.91
N HIS A 511 -13.09 -9.10 17.72
CA HIS A 511 -13.85 -9.81 18.75
C HIS A 511 -12.97 -10.60 19.74
N LEU A 512 -11.72 -10.92 19.47
CA LEU A 512 -10.91 -11.79 20.31
C LEU A 512 -10.78 -11.29 21.75
N LEU A 513 -10.61 -9.99 21.94
CA LEU A 513 -10.53 -9.38 23.27
C LEU A 513 -11.83 -9.52 24.08
N PHE A 514 -12.94 -9.84 23.44
CA PHE A 514 -14.27 -9.90 24.05
C PHE A 514 -14.80 -11.34 24.22
N ARG A 515 -13.98 -12.36 23.99
CA ARG A 515 -14.36 -13.76 24.15
C ARG A 515 -14.60 -14.15 25.60
N ASP A 516 -13.85 -13.58 26.53
CA ASP A 516 -13.96 -13.78 27.97
C ASP A 516 -14.12 -12.42 28.66
N LEU A 517 -15.36 -12.00 28.84
CA LEU A 517 -15.68 -10.70 29.43
C LEU A 517 -15.40 -10.63 30.93
N GLU A 518 -15.45 -11.74 31.64
CA GLU A 518 -15.12 -11.80 33.05
C GLU A 518 -13.63 -11.55 33.26
N ARG A 519 -12.79 -12.27 32.55
CA ARG A 519 -11.34 -12.06 32.57
C ARG A 519 -10.94 -10.66 32.08
N LEU A 520 -11.57 -10.15 31.03
CA LEU A 520 -11.35 -8.79 30.55
C LEU A 520 -11.74 -7.75 31.62
N SER A 521 -12.84 -7.99 32.34
CA SER A 521 -13.25 -7.14 33.47
C SER A 521 -12.19 -7.11 34.57
N ASP A 522 -11.62 -8.25 34.93
CA ASP A 522 -10.55 -8.34 35.91
C ASP A 522 -9.30 -7.57 35.49
N ILE A 523 -8.95 -7.61 34.20
CA ILE A 523 -7.80 -6.86 33.64
C ILE A 523 -8.02 -5.35 33.74
N VAL A 524 -9.18 -4.84 33.25
CA VAL A 524 -9.42 -3.39 33.19
C VAL A 524 -9.73 -2.78 34.57
N ASN A 525 -10.19 -3.61 35.52
CA ASN A 525 -10.50 -3.19 36.89
C ASN A 525 -9.40 -3.52 37.90
N ASN A 526 -8.26 -4.03 37.46
CA ASN A 526 -7.16 -4.35 38.36
C ASN A 526 -6.71 -3.09 39.12
N PRO A 527 -6.77 -3.08 40.48
CA PRO A 527 -6.49 -1.87 41.23
C PRO A 527 -5.01 -1.45 41.23
N LYS A 528 -4.10 -2.37 40.93
CA LYS A 528 -2.64 -2.12 40.92
C LYS A 528 -2.10 -1.94 39.51
N ARG A 529 -2.74 -2.54 38.53
CA ARG A 529 -2.27 -2.57 37.14
C ARG A 529 -3.44 -2.40 36.15
N PRO A 530 -4.20 -1.30 36.26
CA PRO A 530 -5.36 -1.07 35.41
C PRO A 530 -4.94 -0.87 33.95
N VAL A 531 -5.71 -1.43 33.02
CA VAL A 531 -5.51 -1.29 31.58
C VAL A 531 -6.73 -0.63 30.96
N GLN A 532 -6.52 0.27 30.02
CA GLN A 532 -7.61 0.84 29.21
C GLN A 532 -7.38 0.59 27.73
N PHE A 533 -8.47 0.42 26.98
CA PHE A 533 -8.47 0.10 25.57
C PHE A 533 -9.17 1.19 24.76
N ILE A 534 -8.54 1.59 23.67
CA ILE A 534 -9.10 2.54 22.70
C ILE A 534 -9.32 1.81 21.37
N PHE A 535 -10.57 1.75 20.92
CA PHE A 535 -10.96 1.21 19.62
C PHE A 535 -11.36 2.32 18.68
N ALA A 536 -10.97 2.22 17.42
CA ALA A 536 -11.43 3.09 16.33
C ALA A 536 -11.42 2.33 15.01
N GLY A 537 -12.21 2.78 14.05
CA GLY A 537 -12.20 2.20 12.70
C GLY A 537 -13.56 2.22 12.05
N LYS A 538 -13.57 1.97 10.75
CA LYS A 538 -14.76 1.94 9.90
C LYS A 538 -14.92 0.55 9.30
N ALA A 539 -16.16 0.09 9.16
CA ALA A 539 -16.49 -1.06 8.33
C ALA A 539 -16.92 -0.59 6.94
N HIS A 540 -16.64 -1.36 5.90
CA HIS A 540 -17.15 -1.04 4.57
C HIS A 540 -18.69 -1.00 4.61
N PRO A 541 -19.37 -0.07 3.91
CA PRO A 541 -20.84 0.03 3.95
C PRO A 541 -21.58 -1.25 3.54
N ALA A 542 -20.95 -2.09 2.70
CA ALA A 542 -21.49 -3.39 2.30
C ALA A 542 -21.06 -4.56 3.22
N ASP A 543 -20.20 -4.32 4.22
CA ASP A 543 -19.73 -5.35 5.17
C ASP A 543 -20.54 -5.33 6.47
N GLY A 544 -21.69 -6.02 6.46
CA GLY A 544 -22.56 -6.13 7.63
C GLY A 544 -21.86 -6.76 8.84
N ALA A 545 -21.05 -7.79 8.62
CA ALA A 545 -20.33 -8.48 9.69
C ALA A 545 -19.30 -7.54 10.38
N GLY A 546 -18.59 -6.71 9.60
CA GLY A 546 -17.71 -5.68 10.13
C GLY A 546 -18.47 -4.61 10.94
N GLN A 547 -19.66 -4.22 10.49
CA GLN A 547 -20.51 -3.27 11.22
C GLN A 547 -21.04 -3.87 12.54
N ASP A 548 -21.40 -5.16 12.55
CA ASP A 548 -21.83 -5.87 13.76
C ASP A 548 -20.72 -5.93 14.82
N LEU A 549 -19.46 -6.07 14.40
CA LEU A 549 -18.31 -6.00 15.32
C LEU A 549 -18.20 -4.62 15.99
N ILE A 550 -18.41 -3.53 15.25
CA ILE A 550 -18.42 -2.17 15.82
C ILE A 550 -19.54 -2.04 16.85
N LYS A 551 -20.76 -2.47 16.49
CA LYS A 551 -21.92 -2.43 17.37
C LYS A 551 -21.66 -3.22 18.67
N MET A 552 -21.13 -4.42 18.57
CA MET A 552 -20.79 -5.26 19.73
C MET A 552 -19.79 -4.55 20.66
N ILE A 553 -18.74 -3.96 20.14
CA ILE A 553 -17.74 -3.25 20.95
C ILE A 553 -18.36 -2.04 21.65
N VAL A 554 -19.21 -1.27 20.95
CA VAL A 554 -19.92 -0.13 21.53
C VAL A 554 -20.86 -0.58 22.64
N GLU A 555 -21.59 -1.67 22.46
CA GLU A 555 -22.48 -2.23 23.49
C GLU A 555 -21.71 -2.68 24.74
N VAL A 556 -20.59 -3.38 24.56
CA VAL A 556 -19.73 -3.78 25.69
C VAL A 556 -19.16 -2.56 26.42
N SER A 557 -18.71 -1.54 25.68
CA SER A 557 -18.12 -0.33 26.25
C SER A 557 -19.06 0.46 27.18
N LYS A 558 -20.38 0.25 27.06
CA LYS A 558 -21.41 0.90 27.87
C LYS A 558 -21.70 0.18 29.19
N ARG A 559 -21.22 -1.06 29.35
CA ARG A 559 -21.47 -1.85 30.58
C ARG A 559 -20.77 -1.22 31.79
N PRO A 560 -21.34 -1.33 33.00
CA PRO A 560 -20.78 -0.68 34.20
C PRO A 560 -19.32 -1.03 34.47
N GLU A 561 -18.92 -2.28 34.21
CA GLU A 561 -17.55 -2.76 34.42
C GLU A 561 -16.54 -2.21 33.41
N PHE A 562 -17.00 -1.80 32.21
CA PHE A 562 -16.12 -1.37 31.09
C PHE A 562 -16.17 0.12 30.79
N ILE A 563 -17.17 0.85 31.26
CA ILE A 563 -17.37 2.26 30.92
C ILE A 563 -16.16 3.13 31.27
N GLY A 564 -15.64 3.83 30.26
CA GLY A 564 -14.43 4.65 30.37
C GLY A 564 -13.11 3.89 30.47
N LYS A 565 -13.15 2.55 30.40
CA LYS A 565 -11.98 1.66 30.33
C LYS A 565 -11.84 1.01 28.97
N ILE A 566 -12.96 0.84 28.26
CA ILE A 566 -13.02 0.49 26.85
C ILE A 566 -13.80 1.59 26.15
N VAL A 567 -13.18 2.28 25.19
CA VAL A 567 -13.79 3.40 24.48
C VAL A 567 -13.69 3.16 22.98
N PHE A 568 -14.81 3.30 22.29
CA PHE A 568 -14.85 3.35 20.82
C PHE A 568 -14.89 4.80 20.35
N VAL A 569 -13.93 5.21 19.50
CA VAL A 569 -13.85 6.56 18.94
C VAL A 569 -14.29 6.52 17.48
N PRO A 570 -15.44 7.12 17.13
CA PRO A 570 -15.93 7.10 15.75
C PRO A 570 -15.08 7.93 14.80
N ASN A 571 -15.32 7.72 13.52
CA ASN A 571 -14.74 8.47 12.40
C ASN A 571 -13.21 8.44 12.37
N TYR A 572 -12.67 7.22 12.34
CA TYR A 572 -11.22 7.01 12.17
C TYR A 572 -10.74 7.61 10.84
N ASP A 573 -9.80 8.54 10.91
CA ASP A 573 -9.17 9.24 9.80
C ASP A 573 -7.66 9.42 10.05
N ILE A 574 -6.94 10.12 9.16
CA ILE A 574 -5.49 10.38 9.28
C ILE A 574 -5.18 11.16 10.57
N THR A 575 -6.02 12.12 10.97
CA THR A 575 -5.79 12.94 12.16
C THR A 575 -5.92 12.10 13.43
N LEU A 576 -7.02 11.35 13.58
CA LEU A 576 -7.19 10.46 14.73
C LEU A 576 -6.12 9.35 14.74
N ALA A 577 -5.73 8.84 13.56
CA ALA A 577 -4.67 7.86 13.44
C ALA A 577 -3.34 8.38 14.01
N LYS A 578 -2.95 9.63 13.74
CA LYS A 578 -1.74 10.25 14.31
C LYS A 578 -1.79 10.28 15.83
N TYR A 579 -2.88 10.75 16.41
CA TYR A 579 -3.04 10.76 17.87
C TYR A 579 -2.92 9.36 18.48
N LEU A 580 -3.55 8.37 17.88
CA LEU A 580 -3.54 6.99 18.38
C LEU A 580 -2.14 6.36 18.30
N VAL A 581 -1.48 6.38 17.12
CA VAL A 581 -0.16 5.74 16.94
C VAL A 581 0.95 6.44 17.72
N GLN A 582 0.75 7.71 18.10
CA GLN A 582 1.68 8.48 18.93
C GLN A 582 1.41 8.29 20.42
N GLY A 583 0.14 8.20 20.81
CA GLY A 583 -0.28 8.33 22.21
C GLY A 583 -0.51 7.02 22.95
N VAL A 584 -0.89 5.91 22.31
CA VAL A 584 -1.05 4.65 23.02
C VAL A 584 0.31 4.06 23.42
N ASP A 585 0.33 3.18 24.40
CA ASP A 585 1.54 2.50 24.87
C ASP A 585 1.81 1.21 24.09
N VAL A 586 0.73 0.50 23.71
CA VAL A 586 0.77 -0.74 22.95
C VAL A 586 -0.22 -0.66 21.80
N TRP A 587 0.21 -1.09 20.62
CA TRP A 587 -0.61 -1.21 19.42
C TRP A 587 -0.94 -2.66 19.15
N MET A 588 -2.23 -3.01 19.27
CA MET A 588 -2.68 -4.39 19.17
C MET A 588 -3.23 -4.69 17.77
N ASN A 589 -2.78 -5.81 17.19
CA ASN A 589 -3.30 -6.40 15.97
C ASN A 589 -3.41 -7.92 16.13
N ASN A 590 -4.49 -8.50 15.64
CA ASN A 590 -4.74 -9.94 15.77
C ASN A 590 -5.41 -10.52 14.52
N PRO A 591 -4.84 -10.31 13.32
CA PRO A 591 -5.41 -10.86 12.09
C PRO A 591 -5.39 -12.38 12.08
N THR A 592 -6.27 -12.97 11.25
CA THR A 592 -6.13 -14.39 10.89
C THR A 592 -4.94 -14.55 9.96
N ARG A 593 -3.93 -15.32 10.36
CA ARG A 593 -2.76 -15.60 9.53
C ARG A 593 -3.11 -16.55 8.37
N PRO A 594 -2.64 -16.32 7.13
CA PRO A 594 -1.75 -15.25 6.64
C PRO A 594 -2.51 -14.14 5.89
N LEU A 595 -3.63 -13.67 6.40
CA LEU A 595 -4.54 -12.75 5.69
C LEU A 595 -4.18 -11.27 5.79
N GLU A 596 -3.14 -10.91 6.57
CA GLU A 596 -2.59 -9.56 6.59
C GLU A 596 -1.41 -9.47 5.63
N ALA A 597 -1.58 -8.78 4.50
CA ALA A 597 -0.51 -8.68 3.50
C ALA A 597 0.75 -7.99 4.05
N SER A 598 0.59 -6.90 4.74
CA SER A 598 1.67 -6.21 5.46
C SER A 598 1.16 -5.63 6.78
N GLY A 599 0.22 -4.71 6.73
CA GLY A 599 -0.15 -3.84 7.83
C GLY A 599 0.92 -2.74 8.03
N THR A 600 0.49 -1.48 8.11
CA THR A 600 1.41 -0.35 8.31
C THR A 600 1.14 0.42 9.60
N SER A 601 0.00 0.16 10.27
CA SER A 601 -0.38 0.88 11.49
C SER A 601 0.58 0.60 12.65
N GLY A 602 1.05 -0.64 12.79
CA GLY A 602 2.06 -1.00 13.78
C GLY A 602 3.44 -0.39 13.49
N GLU A 603 3.80 -0.23 12.22
CA GLU A 603 5.02 0.47 11.80
C GLU A 603 4.98 1.95 12.21
N LYS A 604 3.83 2.63 12.01
CA LYS A 604 3.59 4.02 12.46
C LYS A 604 3.72 4.15 13.99
N ALA A 605 3.14 3.18 14.70
CA ALA A 605 3.23 3.11 16.15
C ALA A 605 4.69 2.95 16.61
N ALA A 606 5.45 2.05 15.99
CA ALA A 606 6.86 1.83 16.30
C ALA A 606 7.74 3.08 16.11
N MET A 607 7.45 3.93 15.13
CA MET A 607 8.14 5.24 14.95
C MET A 607 8.01 6.15 16.18
N ASN A 608 6.99 5.91 17.00
CA ASN A 608 6.69 6.68 18.21
C ASN A 608 7.02 5.92 19.52
N GLY A 609 7.80 4.85 19.43
CA GLY A 609 8.15 4.03 20.60
C GLY A 609 6.95 3.29 21.19
N VAL A 610 5.90 3.08 20.41
CA VAL A 610 4.74 2.25 20.79
C VAL A 610 5.02 0.81 20.41
N MET A 611 4.98 -0.09 21.40
CA MET A 611 5.26 -1.50 21.16
C MET A 611 4.12 -2.16 20.40
N HIS A 612 4.47 -2.96 19.41
CA HIS A 612 3.50 -3.75 18.65
C HIS A 612 3.21 -5.06 19.34
N PHE A 613 1.92 -5.40 19.39
CA PHE A 613 1.42 -6.66 19.96
C PHE A 613 0.50 -7.34 18.96
N SER A 614 0.97 -8.40 18.34
CA SER A 614 0.26 -9.01 17.19
C SER A 614 0.56 -10.49 17.02
N VAL A 615 -0.30 -11.15 16.24
CA VAL A 615 0.03 -12.41 15.57
C VAL A 615 1.22 -12.18 14.63
N LEU A 616 2.06 -13.18 14.44
CA LEU A 616 3.17 -13.16 13.48
C LEU A 616 2.61 -13.28 12.05
N ASP A 617 2.13 -12.15 11.53
CA ASP A 617 1.58 -12.00 10.20
C ASP A 617 2.04 -10.67 9.58
N GLY A 618 1.99 -10.58 8.24
CA GLY A 618 2.43 -9.40 7.52
C GLY A 618 3.85 -8.96 7.90
N TRP A 619 4.03 -7.65 8.13
CA TRP A 619 5.32 -7.06 8.48
C TRP A 619 5.90 -7.56 9.81
N TRP A 620 5.02 -8.01 10.75
CA TRP A 620 5.48 -8.41 12.09
C TRP A 620 6.30 -9.70 12.10
N VAL A 621 6.18 -10.54 11.08
CA VAL A 621 7.07 -11.70 10.88
C VAL A 621 8.54 -11.26 10.78
N GLU A 622 8.77 -10.13 10.12
CA GLU A 622 10.10 -9.54 9.91
C GLU A 622 10.47 -8.56 11.02
N GLY A 623 9.46 -7.87 11.58
CA GLY A 623 9.64 -6.79 12.56
C GLY A 623 9.81 -7.24 13.99
N TYR A 624 9.30 -8.41 14.38
CA TYR A 624 9.34 -8.87 15.76
C TYR A 624 10.77 -8.99 16.29
N ARG A 625 10.99 -8.35 17.43
CA ARG A 625 12.23 -8.48 18.21
C ARG A 625 11.87 -8.69 19.68
N LYS A 626 12.57 -9.60 20.34
CA LYS A 626 12.46 -9.78 21.79
C LYS A 626 12.78 -8.46 22.48
N ASP A 627 12.03 -8.12 23.51
CA ASP A 627 12.15 -6.84 24.26
C ASP A 627 11.87 -5.57 23.43
N ALA A 628 11.09 -5.69 22.32
CA ALA A 628 10.63 -4.55 21.49
C ALA A 628 9.17 -4.69 21.05
N GLY A 629 8.42 -5.56 21.69
CA GLY A 629 7.01 -5.85 21.39
C GLY A 629 6.68 -7.31 21.70
N TRP A 630 5.45 -7.70 21.44
CA TRP A 630 4.95 -9.05 21.73
C TRP A 630 4.37 -9.70 20.48
N ALA A 631 4.60 -11.00 20.37
CA ALA A 631 4.02 -11.85 19.36
C ALA A 631 3.24 -12.99 20.02
N LEU A 632 2.12 -13.37 19.45
CA LEU A 632 1.47 -14.61 19.83
C LEU A 632 2.36 -15.77 19.34
N PRO A 633 2.76 -16.70 20.21
CA PRO A 633 3.89 -17.61 19.97
C PRO A 633 3.60 -18.74 18.98
N GLN A 634 2.53 -18.67 18.22
CA GLN A 634 2.14 -19.73 17.31
C GLN A 634 2.51 -19.41 15.86
N GLU A 635 3.46 -20.15 15.33
CA GLU A 635 3.81 -20.16 13.91
C GLU A 635 2.84 -21.04 13.08
N LYS A 636 2.04 -21.88 13.74
CA LYS A 636 1.08 -22.78 13.08
C LYS A 636 -0.34 -22.23 13.15
N THR A 637 -1.04 -22.29 12.04
CA THR A 637 -2.48 -22.13 11.97
C THR A 637 -3.19 -23.46 12.14
N TYR A 638 -4.32 -23.45 12.81
CA TYR A 638 -5.20 -24.63 12.93
C TYR A 638 -6.34 -24.50 11.93
N ASP A 639 -6.82 -25.62 11.41
CA ASP A 639 -7.94 -25.64 10.45
C ASP A 639 -9.26 -25.22 11.09
N ASP A 640 -9.44 -25.48 12.39
CA ASP A 640 -10.59 -25.01 13.17
C ASP A 640 -10.33 -23.56 13.64
N GLN A 641 -10.98 -22.61 12.98
CA GLN A 641 -10.86 -21.18 13.31
C GLN A 641 -11.37 -20.84 14.72
N ASN A 642 -12.41 -21.53 15.24
CA ASN A 642 -12.87 -21.26 16.61
C ASN A 642 -11.84 -21.70 17.64
N TYR A 643 -11.23 -22.82 17.43
CA TYR A 643 -10.15 -23.30 18.31
C TYR A 643 -8.93 -22.36 18.26
N GLN A 644 -8.55 -21.90 17.06
CA GLN A 644 -7.50 -20.89 16.90
C GLN A 644 -7.84 -19.61 17.66
N ASP A 645 -9.06 -19.13 17.53
CA ASP A 645 -9.52 -17.90 18.18
C ASP A 645 -9.54 -18.02 19.72
N GLU A 646 -9.90 -19.19 20.25
CA GLU A 646 -9.85 -19.43 21.71
C GLU A 646 -8.42 -19.41 22.24
N LEU A 647 -7.49 -20.07 21.54
CA LEU A 647 -6.09 -20.07 21.91
C LEU A 647 -5.48 -18.68 21.85
N ASP A 648 -5.72 -17.97 20.75
CA ASP A 648 -5.20 -16.62 20.55
C ASP A 648 -5.75 -15.65 21.61
N ALA A 649 -7.05 -15.72 21.92
CA ALA A 649 -7.67 -14.91 22.96
C ALA A 649 -7.05 -15.20 24.36
N ALA A 650 -6.90 -16.48 24.69
CA ALA A 650 -6.28 -16.89 25.96
C ALA A 650 -4.82 -16.38 26.07
N MET A 651 -4.06 -16.43 24.97
CA MET A 651 -2.69 -15.90 24.92
C MET A 651 -2.66 -14.38 25.04
N ILE A 652 -3.58 -13.67 24.40
CA ILE A 652 -3.71 -12.21 24.52
C ILE A 652 -3.89 -11.81 25.98
N TYR A 653 -4.84 -12.41 26.67
CA TYR A 653 -5.08 -12.13 28.10
C TYR A 653 -3.84 -12.46 28.94
N ALA A 654 -3.26 -13.63 28.75
CA ALA A 654 -2.09 -14.06 29.52
C ALA A 654 -0.90 -13.10 29.36
N LEU A 655 -0.61 -12.63 28.16
CA LEU A 655 0.46 -11.67 27.90
C LEU A 655 0.17 -10.30 28.52
N ILE A 656 -1.08 -9.83 28.47
CA ILE A 656 -1.48 -8.58 29.09
C ILE A 656 -1.30 -8.66 30.63
N GLU A 657 -1.74 -9.75 31.24
CA GLU A 657 -1.69 -9.96 32.70
C GLU A 657 -0.26 -10.19 33.23
N SER A 658 0.50 -11.07 32.56
CA SER A 658 1.76 -11.59 33.09
C SER A 658 3.00 -10.81 32.66
N GLU A 659 2.93 -10.09 31.54
CA GLU A 659 4.06 -9.35 30.98
C GLU A 659 3.74 -7.86 30.78
N ILE A 660 2.81 -7.51 29.89
CA ILE A 660 2.58 -6.14 29.46
C ILE A 660 2.25 -5.24 30.63
N SER A 661 1.20 -5.56 31.40
CA SER A 661 0.79 -4.72 32.53
C SER A 661 1.80 -4.77 33.69
N ARG A 662 2.41 -5.95 33.94
CA ARG A 662 3.46 -6.06 34.96
C ARG A 662 4.64 -5.14 34.64
N ASP A 663 5.16 -5.22 33.45
CA ASP A 663 6.37 -4.51 33.05
C ASP A 663 6.16 -2.99 32.94
N TYR A 664 4.94 -2.56 32.61
CA TYR A 664 4.58 -1.13 32.59
C TYR A 664 4.53 -0.55 34.03
N TYR A 665 3.90 -1.26 34.97
CA TYR A 665 3.70 -0.80 36.34
C TYR A 665 4.85 -1.16 37.31
N ASP A 666 5.91 -1.80 36.83
CA ASP A 666 7.14 -2.05 37.60
C ASP A 666 8.01 -0.79 37.65
N VAL A 667 7.45 0.25 38.30
CA VAL A 667 8.05 1.56 38.43
C VAL A 667 9.04 1.56 39.59
N ASP A 668 10.28 1.92 39.31
CA ASP A 668 11.30 2.14 40.37
C ASP A 668 10.94 3.41 41.17
N PRO A 669 10.71 3.28 42.48
CA PRO A 669 10.34 4.41 43.35
C PRO A 669 11.38 5.54 43.39
N LYS A 670 12.64 5.26 43.03
CA LYS A 670 13.71 6.25 43.04
C LYS A 670 13.72 7.12 41.78
N THR A 671 13.39 6.52 40.65
CA THR A 671 13.44 7.19 39.36
C THR A 671 12.05 7.64 38.85
N GLY A 672 10.98 7.03 39.34
CA GLY A 672 9.60 7.36 38.97
C GLY A 672 9.15 6.82 37.62
N TYR A 673 9.93 5.93 36.99
CA TYR A 673 9.58 5.26 35.73
C TYR A 673 9.91 3.75 35.78
N SER A 674 9.36 2.99 34.83
CA SER A 674 9.73 1.56 34.62
C SER A 674 10.95 1.47 33.72
N PRO A 675 12.12 1.04 34.23
CA PRO A 675 13.33 0.90 33.43
C PRO A 675 13.16 -0.11 32.29
N LYS A 676 12.39 -1.17 32.56
CA LYS A 676 12.12 -2.21 31.56
C LYS A 676 11.25 -1.67 30.41
N TRP A 677 10.24 -0.88 30.73
CA TRP A 677 9.37 -0.26 29.73
C TRP A 677 10.12 0.76 28.86
N VAL A 678 10.96 1.59 29.48
CA VAL A 678 11.83 2.52 28.75
C VAL A 678 12.78 1.77 27.81
N LYS A 679 13.34 0.65 28.26
CA LYS A 679 14.16 -0.23 27.38
C LYS A 679 13.36 -0.72 26.18
N TYR A 680 12.09 -1.15 26.37
CA TYR A 680 11.23 -1.57 25.29
C TYR A 680 10.99 -0.45 24.28
N ILE A 681 10.71 0.77 24.74
CA ILE A 681 10.53 1.94 23.85
C ILE A 681 11.80 2.18 23.01
N LYS A 682 12.96 2.22 23.64
CA LYS A 682 14.25 2.42 22.95
C LYS A 682 14.53 1.30 21.93
N ASN A 683 14.30 0.05 22.32
CA ASN A 683 14.47 -1.09 21.42
C ASN A 683 13.48 -1.03 20.23
N THR A 684 12.23 -0.64 20.46
CA THR A 684 11.24 -0.48 19.40
C THR A 684 11.71 0.54 18.36
N ILE A 685 12.23 1.68 18.80
CA ILE A 685 12.75 2.72 17.89
C ILE A 685 14.02 2.23 17.20
N ALA A 686 15.01 1.70 17.95
CA ALA A 686 16.31 1.35 17.41
C ALA A 686 16.31 0.09 16.53
N GLN A 687 15.52 -0.93 16.88
CA GLN A 687 15.62 -2.26 16.26
C GLN A 687 14.44 -2.60 15.35
N VAL A 688 13.29 -1.97 15.56
CA VAL A 688 12.07 -2.22 14.78
C VAL A 688 11.83 -1.08 13.80
N ALA A 689 11.56 0.13 14.28
CA ALA A 689 11.18 1.27 13.45
C ALA A 689 12.18 1.57 12.33
N CYS A 690 13.47 1.43 12.58
CA CYS A 690 14.54 1.67 11.61
C CYS A 690 14.44 0.81 10.32
N ASN A 691 13.67 -0.27 10.33
CA ASN A 691 13.51 -1.16 9.19
C ASN A 691 12.30 -0.82 8.32
N PHE A 692 11.38 0.01 8.82
CA PHE A 692 10.06 0.19 8.21
C PHE A 692 9.76 1.65 7.87
N THR A 693 10.75 2.38 7.40
CA THR A 693 10.57 3.72 6.81
C THR A 693 10.27 3.62 5.32
N THR A 694 9.45 4.55 4.79
CA THR A 694 9.27 4.66 3.33
C THR A 694 10.58 5.00 2.60
N ASN A 695 11.52 5.63 3.27
CA ASN A 695 12.86 5.91 2.72
C ASN A 695 13.61 4.61 2.38
N ARG A 696 13.64 3.62 3.30
CA ARG A 696 14.17 2.29 3.03
C ARG A 696 13.37 1.59 1.92
N MET A 697 12.03 1.59 2.02
CA MET A 697 11.15 0.95 1.07
C MET A 697 11.36 1.50 -0.36
N LEU A 698 11.36 2.81 -0.54
CA LEU A 698 11.57 3.45 -1.84
C LEU A 698 12.98 3.17 -2.38
N SER A 699 14.01 3.17 -1.51
CA SER A 699 15.37 2.79 -1.90
C SER A 699 15.43 1.36 -2.44
N ASP A 700 14.68 0.43 -1.82
CA ASP A 700 14.57 -0.95 -2.30
C ASP A 700 13.86 -1.02 -3.66
N TYR A 701 12.75 -0.29 -3.86
CA TYR A 701 12.07 -0.22 -5.16
C TYR A 701 12.98 0.36 -6.26
N VAL A 702 13.70 1.45 -5.97
CA VAL A 702 14.62 2.06 -6.93
C VAL A 702 15.70 1.08 -7.33
N ARG A 703 16.34 0.43 -6.37
CA ARG A 703 17.47 -0.48 -6.59
C ARG A 703 17.04 -1.79 -7.25
N GLN A 704 15.95 -2.41 -6.77
CA GLN A 704 15.56 -3.75 -7.20
C GLN A 704 14.76 -3.75 -8.50
N TYR A 705 13.98 -2.69 -8.76
CA TYR A 705 13.03 -2.67 -9.87
C TYR A 705 13.19 -1.47 -10.80
N TYR A 706 13.18 -0.24 -10.29
CA TYR A 706 13.08 0.93 -11.18
C TYR A 706 14.31 1.11 -12.05
N VAL A 707 15.50 0.99 -11.49
CA VAL A 707 16.76 1.09 -12.27
C VAL A 707 16.86 -0.07 -13.27
N PRO A 708 16.72 -1.35 -12.89
CA PRO A 708 16.78 -2.47 -13.83
C PRO A 708 15.73 -2.39 -14.95
N LEU A 709 14.50 -2.01 -14.64
CA LEU A 709 13.43 -1.88 -15.64
C LEU A 709 13.69 -0.73 -16.61
N ALA A 710 14.18 0.41 -16.13
CA ALA A 710 14.52 1.54 -16.99
C ALA A 710 15.67 1.17 -17.96
N GLU A 711 16.70 0.49 -17.46
CA GLU A 711 17.81 0.01 -18.28
C GLU A 711 17.33 -1.01 -19.34
N ARG A 712 16.47 -1.95 -18.93
CA ARG A 712 15.92 -2.94 -19.85
C ARG A 712 15.06 -2.28 -20.93
N LYS A 713 14.21 -1.31 -20.57
CA LYS A 713 13.44 -0.53 -21.54
C LYS A 713 14.32 0.15 -22.57
N MET A 714 15.43 0.77 -22.14
CA MET A 714 16.37 1.42 -23.06
C MET A 714 16.92 0.40 -24.07
N LYS A 715 17.38 -0.76 -23.59
CA LYS A 715 17.88 -1.84 -24.45
C LYS A 715 16.82 -2.36 -25.43
N MET A 716 15.57 -2.51 -24.98
CA MET A 716 14.45 -2.96 -25.83
C MET A 716 14.14 -1.97 -26.97
N ARG A 717 14.33 -0.67 -26.76
CA ARG A 717 14.07 0.38 -27.76
C ARG A 717 15.22 0.64 -28.72
N GLU A 718 16.43 0.24 -28.38
CA GLU A 718 17.60 0.44 -29.22
C GLU A 718 17.45 -0.18 -30.61
N ASN A 719 18.07 0.45 -31.62
CA ASN A 719 18.12 -0.05 -32.99
C ASN A 719 16.73 -0.46 -33.55
N ASN A 720 15.74 0.44 -33.38
CA ASN A 720 14.38 0.22 -33.82
C ASN A 720 13.75 -1.06 -33.24
N PHE A 721 13.82 -1.21 -31.93
CA PHE A 721 13.27 -2.33 -31.15
C PHE A 721 13.85 -3.71 -31.52
N ARG A 722 15.11 -3.75 -31.94
CA ARG A 722 15.77 -4.98 -32.39
C ARG A 722 15.64 -6.12 -31.38
N LEU A 723 15.94 -5.84 -30.11
CA LEU A 723 15.90 -6.85 -29.04
C LEU A 723 14.49 -7.40 -28.82
N ALA A 724 13.47 -6.55 -28.81
CA ALA A 724 12.07 -6.96 -28.67
C ALA A 724 11.62 -7.84 -29.86
N ARG A 725 12.05 -7.49 -31.10
CA ARG A 725 11.77 -8.26 -32.30
C ARG A 725 12.45 -9.64 -32.28
N GLU A 726 13.72 -9.68 -31.91
CA GLU A 726 14.49 -10.92 -31.77
C GLU A 726 13.83 -11.86 -30.72
N LEU A 727 13.45 -11.31 -29.55
CA LEU A 727 12.85 -12.08 -28.48
C LEU A 727 11.44 -12.58 -28.84
N ALA A 728 10.60 -11.74 -29.46
CA ALA A 728 9.27 -12.13 -29.91
C ALA A 728 9.33 -13.21 -31.01
N ALA A 729 10.26 -13.08 -31.98
CA ALA A 729 10.47 -14.07 -33.00
C ALA A 729 10.97 -15.40 -32.42
N TRP A 730 11.91 -15.34 -31.47
CA TRP A 730 12.40 -16.55 -30.78
C TRP A 730 11.27 -17.24 -29.98
N LYS A 731 10.48 -16.53 -29.21
CA LYS A 731 9.33 -17.08 -28.49
C LYS A 731 8.32 -17.74 -29.45
N SER A 732 8.04 -17.12 -30.56
CA SER A 732 7.13 -17.68 -31.60
C SER A 732 7.68 -18.97 -32.16
N MET A 733 8.96 -19.03 -32.53
CA MET A 733 9.61 -20.22 -33.04
C MET A 733 9.58 -21.36 -32.02
N VAL A 734 9.95 -21.09 -30.75
CA VAL A 734 9.94 -22.10 -29.70
C VAL A 734 8.54 -22.64 -29.46
N ARG A 735 7.52 -21.79 -29.38
CA ARG A 735 6.12 -22.26 -29.26
C ARG A 735 5.67 -23.20 -30.38
N ALA A 736 6.09 -22.91 -31.60
CA ALA A 736 5.75 -23.73 -32.74
C ALA A 736 6.42 -25.12 -32.71
N GLU A 737 7.70 -25.17 -32.29
CA GLU A 737 8.49 -26.40 -32.31
C GLU A 737 8.40 -27.22 -31.02
N TRP A 738 8.05 -26.61 -29.87
CA TRP A 738 8.02 -27.25 -28.56
C TRP A 738 7.16 -28.51 -28.45
N PRO A 739 5.93 -28.54 -28.99
CA PRO A 739 5.09 -29.76 -28.98
C PRO A 739 5.69 -30.95 -29.72
N GLY A 740 6.53 -30.65 -30.70
CA GLY A 740 7.18 -31.68 -31.56
C GLY A 740 8.48 -32.25 -31.00
N ILE A 741 8.93 -31.83 -29.80
CA ILE A 741 10.12 -32.41 -29.18
C ILE A 741 9.82 -33.85 -28.74
N GLU A 742 10.61 -34.81 -29.22
CA GLU A 742 10.51 -36.21 -28.84
C GLU A 742 11.57 -36.56 -27.79
N VAL A 743 11.15 -37.24 -26.74
CA VAL A 743 12.05 -37.76 -25.70
C VAL A 743 12.48 -39.16 -26.13
N VAL A 744 13.75 -39.28 -26.50
CA VAL A 744 14.30 -40.54 -26.98
C VAL A 744 14.69 -41.47 -25.81
N SER A 745 15.42 -40.89 -24.83
CA SER A 745 15.80 -41.62 -23.62
C SER A 745 16.01 -40.67 -22.46
N VAL A 746 15.75 -41.15 -21.23
CA VAL A 746 16.01 -40.46 -19.96
C VAL A 746 16.62 -41.45 -19.01
N SER A 747 17.86 -41.24 -18.59
CA SER A 747 18.44 -41.98 -17.49
C SER A 747 18.18 -41.28 -16.14
N LYS A 748 17.68 -42.03 -15.18
CA LYS A 748 17.37 -41.55 -13.81
C LYS A 748 18.29 -42.20 -12.80
N PRO A 749 18.58 -41.49 -11.68
CA PRO A 749 19.38 -42.07 -10.58
C PRO A 749 18.76 -43.38 -10.06
N ASP A 750 19.59 -44.31 -9.62
CA ASP A 750 19.14 -45.51 -8.94
C ASP A 750 18.49 -45.18 -7.60
N SER A 751 17.57 -46.02 -7.13
CA SER A 751 16.82 -45.84 -5.89
C SER A 751 17.67 -45.81 -4.61
N ASN A 752 18.93 -46.25 -4.69
CA ASN A 752 19.91 -46.25 -3.60
C ASN A 752 21.27 -45.73 -4.09
N THR A 753 21.49 -44.42 -3.90
CA THR A 753 22.76 -43.78 -4.25
C THR A 753 23.48 -43.34 -2.99
N ALA A 754 24.76 -43.63 -2.86
CA ALA A 754 25.56 -43.16 -1.74
C ALA A 754 25.95 -41.67 -1.94
N LEU A 755 26.00 -40.89 -0.87
CA LEU A 755 26.27 -39.46 -0.88
C LEU A 755 27.53 -39.02 -1.66
N GLN A 756 28.51 -39.87 -1.76
CA GLN A 756 29.78 -39.59 -2.43
C GLN A 756 29.86 -40.17 -3.86
N ASN A 757 28.84 -40.89 -4.30
CA ASN A 757 28.82 -41.45 -5.65
C ASN A 757 28.24 -40.44 -6.62
N GLU A 758 28.98 -40.19 -7.70
CA GLU A 758 28.46 -39.49 -8.87
C GLU A 758 27.66 -40.47 -9.73
N PHE A 759 26.48 -40.01 -10.13
CA PHE A 759 25.68 -40.73 -11.11
C PHE A 759 25.71 -39.96 -12.41
N HIS A 760 26.30 -40.55 -13.45
CA HIS A 760 26.25 -39.97 -14.79
C HIS A 760 24.87 -40.17 -15.40
N SER A 761 24.15 -39.07 -15.62
CA SER A 761 22.81 -39.07 -16.22
C SER A 761 22.83 -38.52 -17.63
N GLU A 762 22.09 -39.16 -18.50
CA GLU A 762 22.02 -38.86 -19.90
C GLU A 762 20.57 -38.72 -20.35
N ILE A 763 20.27 -37.65 -21.11
CA ILE A 763 18.97 -37.36 -21.68
C ILE A 763 19.16 -37.11 -23.16
N VAL A 764 18.42 -37.86 -24.00
CA VAL A 764 18.45 -37.69 -25.43
C VAL A 764 17.13 -37.17 -25.92
N LEU A 765 17.15 -36.02 -26.57
CA LEU A 765 15.98 -35.35 -27.13
C LEU A 765 16.14 -35.16 -28.65
N LYS A 766 15.08 -35.37 -29.37
CA LYS A 766 15.00 -34.95 -30.79
C LYS A 766 14.27 -33.58 -30.78
N ILE A 767 14.99 -32.54 -31.11
CA ILE A 767 14.59 -31.14 -30.86
C ILE A 767 14.19 -30.36 -32.13
N ASN A 768 14.00 -31.07 -33.26
CA ASN A 768 13.56 -30.51 -34.53
C ASN A 768 14.41 -29.31 -34.99
N LYS A 769 13.78 -28.12 -35.19
CA LYS A 769 14.46 -26.90 -35.62
C LYS A 769 15.09 -26.09 -34.49
N LEU A 770 14.83 -26.50 -33.23
CA LEU A 770 15.45 -25.80 -32.07
C LEU A 770 16.95 -26.10 -31.99
N GLN A 771 17.66 -25.20 -31.35
CA GLN A 771 19.08 -25.42 -31.02
C GLN A 771 19.21 -25.90 -29.58
N PRO A 772 20.28 -26.61 -29.23
CA PRO A 772 20.49 -27.05 -27.83
C PRO A 772 20.46 -25.92 -26.80
N GLU A 773 20.89 -24.74 -27.21
CA GLU A 773 20.92 -23.52 -26.39
C GLU A 773 19.54 -22.97 -26.10
N ASP A 774 18.50 -23.32 -26.91
CA ASP A 774 17.11 -22.91 -26.72
C ASP A 774 16.41 -23.72 -25.63
N ILE A 775 17.03 -24.81 -25.14
CA ILE A 775 16.46 -25.74 -24.19
C ILE A 775 17.34 -25.87 -22.97
N GLY A 776 16.80 -25.57 -21.80
CA GLY A 776 17.37 -25.94 -20.51
C GLY A 776 16.83 -27.30 -20.09
N VAL A 777 17.69 -28.17 -19.59
CA VAL A 777 17.32 -29.45 -18.99
C VAL A 777 17.91 -29.50 -17.59
N GLU A 778 17.11 -29.89 -16.60
CA GLU A 778 17.54 -29.94 -15.20
C GLU A 778 16.91 -31.10 -14.45
N VAL A 779 17.65 -31.62 -13.47
CA VAL A 779 17.13 -32.55 -12.46
C VAL A 779 16.93 -31.83 -11.13
N LEU A 780 15.80 -32.13 -10.50
CA LEU A 780 15.42 -31.58 -9.22
C LEU A 780 15.40 -32.66 -8.16
N PHE A 781 15.95 -32.35 -7.01
CA PHE A 781 15.82 -33.12 -5.78
C PHE A 781 14.90 -32.38 -4.85
N ALA A 782 13.76 -32.95 -4.52
CA ALA A 782 12.78 -32.34 -3.64
C ALA A 782 12.44 -33.22 -2.44
N THR A 783 12.03 -32.57 -1.34
CA THR A 783 11.46 -33.24 -0.17
C THR A 783 10.03 -32.78 0.02
N THR A 784 9.21 -33.64 0.63
CA THR A 784 7.83 -33.30 0.96
C THR A 784 7.73 -33.00 2.46
N ASP A 785 7.16 -31.86 2.82
CA ASP A 785 6.91 -31.50 4.21
C ASP A 785 5.74 -32.29 4.82
N GLY A 786 5.47 -32.08 6.11
CA GLY A 786 4.39 -32.74 6.84
C GLY A 786 2.97 -32.38 6.36
N LYS A 787 2.83 -31.41 5.45
CA LYS A 787 1.58 -31.00 4.82
C LYS A 787 1.43 -31.51 3.38
N GLY A 788 2.43 -32.25 2.87
CA GLY A 788 2.45 -32.75 1.49
C GLY A 788 2.97 -31.76 0.46
N VAL A 789 3.52 -30.62 0.88
CA VAL A 789 4.10 -29.61 -0.02
C VAL A 789 5.52 -30.00 -0.39
N MET A 790 5.84 -29.98 -1.67
CA MET A 790 7.17 -30.25 -2.19
C MET A 790 8.08 -29.03 -2.10
N HIS A 791 9.31 -29.21 -1.65
CA HIS A 791 10.35 -28.19 -1.55
C HIS A 791 11.61 -28.65 -2.27
N ILE A 792 12.11 -27.83 -3.19
CA ILE A 792 13.34 -28.10 -3.92
C ILE A 792 14.53 -27.94 -2.96
N GLN A 793 15.34 -28.99 -2.86
CA GLN A 793 16.56 -28.99 -2.07
C GLN A 793 17.79 -28.73 -2.94
N GLN A 794 17.79 -29.24 -4.18
CA GLN A 794 18.92 -29.12 -5.09
C GLN A 794 18.41 -29.17 -6.55
N THR A 795 19.05 -28.39 -7.42
CA THR A 795 18.82 -28.42 -8.86
C THR A 795 20.16 -28.54 -9.57
N ILE A 796 20.27 -29.49 -10.51
CA ILE A 796 21.48 -29.71 -11.30
C ILE A 796 21.13 -29.56 -12.77
N GLN A 797 21.87 -28.70 -13.46
CA GLN A 797 21.68 -28.43 -14.89
C GLN A 797 22.45 -29.44 -15.74
N TYR A 798 21.80 -29.94 -16.78
CA TYR A 798 22.45 -30.72 -17.83
C TYR A 798 23.14 -29.81 -18.84
N GLN A 799 24.24 -30.32 -19.45
CA GLN A 799 24.93 -29.67 -20.57
C GLN A 799 24.75 -30.51 -21.82
N CYS A 800 24.59 -29.83 -22.97
CA CYS A 800 24.58 -30.53 -24.24
C CYS A 800 26.00 -30.99 -24.58
N GLU A 801 26.20 -32.32 -24.66
CA GLU A 801 27.48 -32.94 -25.00
C GLU A 801 27.61 -33.17 -26.51
N GLU A 802 26.50 -33.57 -27.16
CA GLU A 802 26.46 -33.87 -28.60
C GLU A 802 25.14 -33.39 -29.24
N PHE A 803 25.28 -32.81 -30.43
CA PHE A 803 24.13 -32.44 -31.25
C PHE A 803 24.37 -32.85 -32.69
N LYS A 804 23.56 -33.77 -33.19
CA LYS A 804 23.65 -34.28 -34.57
C LYS A 804 22.27 -34.72 -35.05
N ASP A 805 21.97 -34.43 -36.31
CA ASP A 805 20.72 -34.86 -37.01
C ASP A 805 19.44 -34.55 -36.20
N PHE A 806 19.39 -33.32 -35.58
CA PHE A 806 18.33 -32.83 -34.70
C PHE A 806 18.20 -33.61 -33.39
N ILE A 807 19.13 -34.49 -33.06
CA ILE A 807 19.21 -35.19 -31.78
C ILE A 807 20.25 -34.50 -30.89
N ALA A 808 19.81 -34.05 -29.74
CA ALA A 808 20.64 -33.44 -28.72
C ALA A 808 20.79 -34.41 -27.54
N LYS A 809 22.02 -34.67 -27.16
CA LYS A 809 22.38 -35.47 -25.99
C LYS A 809 22.81 -34.52 -24.87
N TYR A 810 22.06 -34.52 -23.79
CA TYR A 810 22.35 -33.73 -22.58
C TYR A 810 22.90 -34.65 -21.50
N THR A 811 23.98 -34.26 -20.84
CA THR A 811 24.61 -35.02 -19.75
C THR A 811 24.77 -34.17 -18.50
N ALA A 812 24.71 -34.83 -17.34
CA ALA A 812 25.03 -34.24 -16.05
C ALA A 812 25.61 -35.30 -15.12
N ASP A 813 26.64 -34.89 -14.38
CA ASP A 813 27.15 -35.72 -13.25
C ASP A 813 26.37 -35.27 -11.99
N ILE A 814 25.50 -36.16 -11.55
CA ILE A 814 24.57 -35.89 -10.46
C ILE A 814 25.21 -36.35 -9.15
N ARG A 815 25.38 -35.38 -8.25
CA ARG A 815 25.89 -35.62 -6.90
C ARG A 815 25.00 -34.93 -5.88
N PRO A 816 24.29 -35.68 -5.02
CA PRO A 816 23.50 -35.09 -3.95
C PRO A 816 24.38 -34.34 -2.94
N ASP A 817 24.00 -33.15 -2.50
CA ASP A 817 24.74 -32.34 -1.52
C ASP A 817 24.59 -32.89 -0.10
N HIS A 818 23.47 -33.52 0.23
CA HIS A 818 23.12 -34.00 1.55
C HIS A 818 22.50 -35.41 1.50
N SER A 819 22.65 -36.17 2.56
CA SER A 819 21.96 -37.44 2.73
C SER A 819 20.49 -37.23 3.12
N GLY A 820 19.58 -38.00 2.55
CA GLY A 820 18.14 -37.89 2.84
C GLY A 820 17.31 -38.75 1.87
N ALA A 821 16.01 -38.74 2.09
CA ALA A 821 15.06 -39.31 1.15
C ALA A 821 14.51 -38.17 0.23
N TYR A 822 14.82 -38.26 -1.06
CA TYR A 822 14.43 -37.30 -2.03
C TYR A 822 13.44 -37.87 -3.05
N GLN A 823 12.55 -37.03 -3.53
CA GLN A 823 11.86 -37.27 -4.80
C GLN A 823 12.67 -36.59 -5.91
N VAL A 824 12.93 -37.30 -6.98
CA VAL A 824 13.76 -36.82 -8.09
C VAL A 824 12.95 -36.77 -9.37
N ALA A 825 12.98 -35.63 -10.03
CA ALA A 825 12.31 -35.44 -11.32
C ALA A 825 13.19 -34.64 -12.26
N VAL A 826 12.98 -34.84 -13.55
CA VAL A 826 13.69 -34.13 -14.62
C VAL A 826 12.69 -33.33 -15.41
N ARG A 827 13.07 -32.12 -15.78
CA ARG A 827 12.27 -31.27 -16.67
C ARG A 827 13.10 -30.54 -17.71
N MET A 828 12.47 -30.20 -18.81
CA MET A 828 13.01 -29.27 -19.79
C MET A 828 12.19 -27.98 -19.83
N TYR A 829 12.84 -26.87 -20.17
CA TYR A 829 12.24 -25.56 -20.29
C TYR A 829 12.95 -24.72 -21.37
N PRO A 830 12.27 -23.71 -21.95
CA PRO A 830 12.91 -22.80 -22.90
C PRO A 830 13.99 -21.97 -22.23
N LYS A 831 15.15 -21.86 -22.87
CA LYS A 831 16.32 -21.14 -22.36
C LYS A 831 16.81 -20.10 -23.37
N ASN A 832 16.89 -18.84 -22.96
CA ASN A 832 17.47 -17.78 -23.75
C ASN A 832 18.06 -16.69 -22.81
N LYS A 833 19.26 -16.25 -23.13
CA LYS A 833 19.95 -15.19 -22.36
C LYS A 833 19.25 -13.82 -22.41
N LEU A 834 18.31 -13.64 -23.33
CA LEU A 834 17.54 -12.40 -23.49
C LEU A 834 16.32 -12.36 -22.58
N LEU A 835 15.89 -13.50 -22.03
CA LEU A 835 14.82 -13.55 -21.02
C LEU A 835 15.29 -12.88 -19.73
N ALA A 836 14.45 -12.08 -19.11
CA ALA A 836 14.74 -11.50 -17.79
C ALA A 836 14.62 -12.57 -16.70
N SER A 837 13.63 -13.45 -16.82
CA SER A 837 13.44 -14.62 -15.99
C SER A 837 13.04 -15.81 -16.90
N ARG A 838 13.36 -17.03 -16.47
CA ARG A 838 12.90 -18.22 -17.18
C ARG A 838 11.36 -18.34 -17.19
N GLN A 839 10.66 -17.78 -16.20
CA GLN A 839 9.20 -17.73 -16.19
C GLN A 839 8.60 -16.69 -17.17
N ASP A 840 9.39 -15.85 -17.81
CA ASP A 840 8.91 -14.98 -18.90
C ASP A 840 8.38 -15.76 -20.10
N PHE A 841 8.67 -17.07 -20.13
CA PHE A 841 8.16 -18.00 -21.12
C PHE A 841 7.72 -19.29 -20.44
N ASP A 842 6.42 -19.54 -20.41
CA ASP A 842 5.70 -20.47 -19.56
C ASP A 842 5.69 -21.94 -20.05
N LEU A 843 6.56 -22.32 -20.97
CA LEU A 843 6.65 -23.70 -21.46
C LEU A 843 7.59 -24.52 -20.57
N VAL A 844 7.05 -25.54 -19.91
CA VAL A 844 7.81 -26.54 -19.15
C VAL A 844 7.27 -27.93 -19.47
N ARG A 845 8.15 -28.91 -19.59
CA ARG A 845 7.77 -30.32 -19.76
C ARG A 845 8.58 -31.19 -18.82
N TRP A 846 7.87 -31.96 -18.01
CA TRP A 846 8.46 -33.01 -17.18
C TRP A 846 8.75 -34.26 -18.01
N LEU A 847 9.90 -34.91 -17.75
CA LEU A 847 10.45 -36.02 -18.49
C LEU A 847 10.37 -37.34 -17.73
#